data_2722cc191ba9c41b230e518b6124bb68
#
_entry.id   2722cc191ba9c41b230e518b6124bb68
#
_cell.length_a   1.000
_cell.length_b   1.000
_cell.length_c   1.000
_cell.angle_alpha   90.00
_cell.angle_beta   90.00
_cell.angle_gamma   90.00
#
_symmetry.space_group_name_H-M   'P 1'
#
loop_
_entity.id
_entity.type
_entity.pdbx_description
1 polymer ?
#
loop_
_entity_poly.entity_id
_entity_poly.type
_entity_poly.pdbx_seq_one_letter_code
_entity_poly.pdbx_strand_id
1 'polypeptide(L)'
;MPVCARGICLCILVCVVVSAAARAQSPQPPPKTQSAKSAAASPAPKTNPPDSAENISSGKLPVRRVILYKTGVGYFEHQGQVRGDQAMQIDFTSGQLNDVLQSLTILDLNGGRIAGVNYNSEAPLSQRLGVLRLPLEEKTDLSKFYGALRGARIEVRSGATVIAGRLLSVERKTRVSGGTTLEVDLATVVTDAGEVRSFEITPAVSVRLAEHEVSQEVNRYVDLLASMRQESLRRMTIATAGTGERQLYVSYISEVPVWKTTYRIVLSSKEPLLQGWAIVDNTVGEDWNNVELSLVAGAPQSFIQQLSQPYYARRPVVALPENAQLEPQTHESAMLGGFSGLSGQVIDQSGAVIANAQVQVFSQTGEIASSTNTDNQGRYEITELPAGVYRLEIASNGFQKTVVQGVSLGGGVERRQDVTLRVGSVNQSVMVTAAAPLLSTDSAELAEGSAGARIGTSREMGSGRGVARAHSSIGRGEGGGIGGGIFDAGAIADARRAMAAAAEGSNLGDLFEYKLKDRVTIRKNQSALVPILQVPVGIERVSLWNPSLNSPRPLRALFLTNSSALTLDGGSFSVLDKETFAGEGLTDAIKPGEKRLISYAADLGVRVDVKNESEPQKISKVRISKGTMIQTSEMRQEISYIIRNDDTTPRTILVEHPLRAGWKIADDGPKPEETTSSAYRFRAIVEPKATQKLSIWEAKPLETRYQLTNLTDGQIEIFLQQKSINPEIERAFRKIIEQKDKVSALDAEITNRNDETQKIYDDQQRLRENLKALKGSAEERALTQRYTQQLNDQETRLEAIQRELTGLQAKRDSAQQELDKMIENLSLEATL
;
A
#
# COMPACT_ATOMS: atom_id res chain seq x y z
N MET A 1 21.43 -6.04 -51.39
CA MET A 1 21.09 -7.08 -52.42
C MET A 1 20.37 -8.20 -51.75
N PRO A 2 19.43 -8.78 -52.39
CA PRO A 2 18.02 -8.43 -52.56
C PRO A 2 17.15 -9.57 -51.98
N VAL A 3 15.86 -9.58 -51.91
CA VAL A 3 14.76 -9.73 -52.88
C VAL A 3 13.48 -9.82 -52.06
N CYS A 4 12.50 -9.02 -52.24
CA CYS A 4 11.19 -9.26 -52.91
C CYS A 4 10.39 -10.48 -52.43
N ALA A 5 9.14 -10.35 -52.05
CA ALA A 5 7.93 -10.18 -52.88
C ALA A 5 6.68 -10.16 -52.01
N ARG A 6 5.75 -9.22 -52.21
CA ARG A 6 4.43 -9.35 -52.88
C ARG A 6 3.50 -10.41 -52.28
N GLY A 7 2.30 -10.13 -51.94
CA GLY A 7 1.15 -9.35 -52.34
C GLY A 7 -0.04 -9.99 -51.67
N ILE A 8 -1.17 -9.55 -51.54
CA ILE A 8 -2.27 -9.25 -52.45
C ILE A 8 -3.43 -8.69 -51.60
N CYS A 9 -3.97 -7.56 -52.06
CA CYS A 9 -5.29 -7.01 -51.79
C CYS A 9 -6.43 -7.97 -52.12
N LEU A 10 -7.49 -7.95 -51.31
CA LEU A 10 -8.83 -8.26 -51.82
C LEU A 10 -9.86 -7.36 -51.16
N CYS A 11 -10.31 -6.35 -51.90
CA CYS A 11 -11.53 -5.61 -51.74
C CYS A 11 -12.75 -6.48 -52.06
N ILE A 12 -13.76 -6.46 -51.22
CA ILE A 12 -15.12 -6.82 -51.64
C ILE A 12 -16.06 -5.68 -51.24
N LEU A 13 -16.53 -5.06 -52.32
CA LEU A 13 -17.60 -4.08 -52.44
C LEU A 13 -18.91 -4.87 -52.51
N VAL A 14 -19.93 -4.56 -51.73
CA VAL A 14 -21.31 -5.03 -52.01
C VAL A 14 -22.26 -3.85 -51.94
N CYS A 15 -22.95 -3.76 -53.04
CA CYS A 15 -23.89 -2.71 -53.43
C CYS A 15 -25.20 -2.69 -52.66
N VAL A 16 -25.69 -1.48 -52.51
CA VAL A 16 -27.06 -1.10 -52.23
C VAL A 16 -28.01 -1.53 -53.36
N VAL A 17 -29.15 -2.15 -53.03
CA VAL A 17 -30.34 -2.19 -53.86
C VAL A 17 -31.55 -1.74 -53.07
N VAL A 18 -32.12 -0.61 -53.53
CA VAL A 18 -33.42 -0.09 -53.18
C VAL A 18 -34.46 -0.84 -54.03
N SER A 19 -35.56 -1.28 -53.44
CA SER A 19 -36.81 -1.53 -54.16
C SER A 19 -38.02 -1.19 -53.31
N ALA A 20 -38.86 -0.34 -53.88
CA ALA A 20 -40.13 0.15 -53.38
C ALA A 20 -41.32 -0.69 -53.86
N ALA A 21 -42.49 -0.41 -53.24
CA ALA A 21 -43.85 -0.66 -53.62
C ALA A 21 -44.45 -2.05 -53.21
N ALA A 22 -45.60 -2.23 -52.68
CA ALA A 22 -46.92 -1.54 -52.82
C ALA A 22 -47.94 -2.11 -51.82
N ARG A 23 -48.83 -1.30 -51.40
CA ARG A 23 -50.23 -1.43 -50.94
C ARG A 23 -50.91 -2.84 -50.97
N ALA A 24 -51.59 -3.18 -49.87
CA ALA A 24 -52.95 -3.73 -49.89
C ALA A 24 -53.71 -3.35 -48.63
N GLN A 25 -54.91 -2.88 -48.81
CA GLN A 25 -55.92 -2.46 -47.88
C GLN A 25 -56.82 -3.57 -47.39
N SER A 26 -57.36 -3.38 -46.16
CA SER A 26 -58.78 -3.62 -45.73
C SER A 26 -59.10 -4.97 -45.10
N PRO A 27 -60.19 -5.13 -44.30
CA PRO A 27 -61.23 -4.16 -43.87
C PRO A 27 -61.59 -4.21 -42.37
N GLN A 28 -62.26 -3.16 -41.90
CA GLN A 28 -63.02 -3.08 -40.67
C GLN A 28 -64.41 -3.76 -40.79
N PRO A 29 -65.07 -4.18 -39.70
CA PRO A 29 -66.50 -4.29 -39.60
C PRO A 29 -67.12 -3.21 -38.66
N PRO A 30 -68.40 -3.00 -38.80
CA PRO A 30 -69.10 -1.71 -38.56
C PRO A 30 -69.71 -1.50 -37.16
N PRO A 31 -70.27 -0.33 -36.88
CA PRO A 31 -70.69 0.10 -35.56
C PRO A 31 -72.16 -0.26 -35.22
N LYS A 32 -72.48 -0.36 -33.93
CA LYS A 32 -73.86 -0.38 -33.47
C LYS A 32 -74.17 0.82 -32.57
N THR A 33 -75.15 1.45 -33.04
CA THR A 33 -76.03 2.59 -32.66
C THR A 33 -76.47 2.65 -31.20
N GLN A 34 -76.39 3.93 -30.70
CA GLN A 34 -77.37 4.80 -30.07
C GLN A 34 -78.15 4.34 -28.84
N SER A 35 -78.05 5.17 -27.78
CA SER A 35 -79.22 5.85 -27.28
C SER A 35 -78.87 7.16 -26.56
N ALA A 36 -79.69 8.24 -26.96
CA ALA A 36 -79.56 9.58 -26.45
C ALA A 36 -80.40 9.79 -25.17
N LYS A 37 -79.96 10.75 -24.35
CA LYS A 37 -80.75 11.81 -23.62
C LYS A 37 -80.00 12.16 -22.38
N SER A 38 -79.73 13.40 -21.94
CA SER A 38 -80.50 14.62 -21.91
C SER A 38 -79.58 15.72 -21.39
N ALA A 39 -79.76 16.92 -21.92
CA ALA A 39 -79.08 18.18 -21.52
C ALA A 39 -79.52 18.64 -20.12
N ALA A 40 -78.57 19.19 -19.36
CA ALA A 40 -78.81 20.29 -18.42
C ALA A 40 -77.53 20.90 -17.85
N ALA A 41 -77.35 22.21 -18.06
CA ALA A 41 -76.78 23.24 -17.20
C ALA A 41 -75.32 23.22 -16.79
N SER A 42 -74.54 24.17 -17.30
CA SER A 42 -73.33 24.72 -16.69
C SER A 42 -73.56 25.30 -15.31
N PRO A 43 -72.66 25.10 -14.36
CA PRO A 43 -72.41 26.10 -13.32
C PRO A 43 -71.01 26.65 -13.35
N ALA A 44 -70.84 27.83 -12.80
CA ALA A 44 -69.78 28.78 -12.72
C ALA A 44 -68.44 28.24 -12.10
N PRO A 45 -67.33 28.99 -12.27
CA PRO A 45 -66.03 28.56 -11.86
C PRO A 45 -65.88 28.53 -10.33
N LYS A 46 -65.50 27.36 -9.78
CA LYS A 46 -65.11 27.25 -8.40
C LYS A 46 -63.63 27.56 -8.26
N THR A 47 -63.34 28.55 -7.48
CA THR A 47 -62.09 28.92 -6.88
C THR A 47 -61.45 27.69 -6.24
N ASN A 48 -60.22 27.33 -6.64
CA ASN A 48 -59.39 26.32 -5.99
C ASN A 48 -59.02 26.79 -4.57
N PRO A 49 -59.20 25.97 -3.55
CA PRO A 49 -58.56 26.18 -2.26
C PRO A 49 -57.07 25.83 -2.39
N PRO A 50 -56.21 26.37 -1.50
CA PRO A 50 -54.75 26.17 -1.58
C PRO A 50 -54.35 24.71 -1.41
N ASP A 51 -53.44 24.29 -2.24
CA ASP A 51 -52.73 23.01 -2.16
C ASP A 51 -52.13 22.78 -0.78
N SER A 52 -52.84 22.01 0.03
CA SER A 52 -52.32 21.43 1.29
C SER A 52 -53.06 20.15 1.59
N ALA A 53 -52.78 19.16 0.81
CA ALA A 53 -52.90 17.74 1.21
C ALA A 53 -52.01 16.93 0.28
N GLU A 54 -50.72 16.86 0.61
CA GLU A 54 -49.93 15.74 0.16
C GLU A 54 -50.64 14.46 0.61
N ASN A 55 -51.09 13.70 -0.36
CA ASN A 55 -51.67 12.38 -0.16
C ASN A 55 -50.75 11.50 0.66
N ILE A 56 -51.06 11.34 1.95
CA ILE A 56 -50.53 10.32 2.82
C ILE A 56 -51.20 8.97 2.44
N SER A 57 -50.81 8.43 1.31
CA SER A 57 -51.17 7.10 0.87
C SER A 57 -49.92 6.39 0.39
N SER A 58 -49.23 5.87 1.32
CA SER A 58 -48.37 4.67 1.37
C SER A 58 -47.37 4.86 2.52
N GLY A 59 -47.24 3.91 3.42
CA GLY A 59 -46.42 3.93 4.61
C GLY A 59 -44.91 4.10 4.36
N LYS A 60 -44.49 5.01 3.48
CA LYS A 60 -43.10 5.36 3.22
C LYS A 60 -42.71 6.67 3.88
N LEU A 61 -41.60 6.69 4.60
CA LEU A 61 -40.99 7.87 5.21
C LEU A 61 -40.03 8.52 4.22
N PRO A 62 -40.28 9.80 3.81
CA PRO A 62 -39.39 10.50 2.90
C PRO A 62 -38.07 10.87 3.57
N VAL A 63 -36.96 10.81 2.84
CA VAL A 63 -35.66 11.39 3.23
C VAL A 63 -35.80 12.91 3.33
N ARG A 64 -35.31 13.51 4.40
CA ARG A 64 -35.31 14.96 4.62
C ARG A 64 -33.91 15.55 4.68
N ARG A 65 -32.92 14.78 5.16
CA ARG A 65 -31.54 15.20 5.27
C ARG A 65 -30.58 14.11 4.84
N VAL A 66 -29.55 14.49 4.10
CA VAL A 66 -28.49 13.61 3.62
C VAL A 66 -27.14 14.27 3.94
N ILE A 67 -26.24 13.52 4.57
CA ILE A 67 -24.86 13.95 4.82
C ILE A 67 -23.94 12.91 4.17
N LEU A 68 -23.11 13.34 3.23
CA LEU A 68 -22.20 12.45 2.50
C LEU A 68 -20.76 12.68 2.94
N TYR A 69 -20.05 11.59 3.25
CA TYR A 69 -18.66 11.61 3.69
C TYR A 69 -17.71 11.14 2.58
N LYS A 70 -16.46 11.58 2.63
CA LYS A 70 -15.40 11.14 1.69
C LYS A 70 -14.99 9.68 1.85
N THR A 71 -15.39 9.01 2.90
CA THR A 71 -15.17 7.57 3.13
C THR A 71 -16.14 6.66 2.38
N GLY A 72 -17.06 7.23 1.57
CA GLY A 72 -18.07 6.44 0.90
C GLY A 72 -19.25 6.05 1.78
N VAL A 73 -19.47 6.81 2.85
CA VAL A 73 -20.57 6.62 3.80
C VAL A 73 -21.50 7.82 3.76
N GLY A 74 -22.82 7.58 3.81
CA GLY A 74 -23.86 8.58 3.90
C GLY A 74 -24.69 8.41 5.16
N TYR A 75 -25.02 9.51 5.83
CA TYR A 75 -26.01 9.57 6.89
C TYR A 75 -27.34 10.06 6.32
N PHE A 76 -28.39 9.33 6.59
CA PHE A 76 -29.74 9.58 6.10
C PHE A 76 -30.69 9.83 7.25
N GLU A 77 -31.57 10.79 7.08
CA GLU A 77 -32.58 11.19 8.06
C GLU A 77 -33.95 11.28 7.38
N HIS A 78 -34.87 10.47 7.86
CA HIS A 78 -36.24 10.42 7.42
C HIS A 78 -37.14 11.04 8.49
N GLN A 79 -38.10 11.82 8.07
CA GLN A 79 -39.11 12.39 8.94
C GLN A 79 -40.50 12.30 8.29
N GLY A 80 -41.47 11.91 9.06
CA GLY A 80 -42.86 11.86 8.61
C GLY A 80 -43.85 11.78 9.76
N GLN A 81 -45.12 12.02 9.44
CA GLN A 81 -46.21 11.91 10.42
C GLN A 81 -46.80 10.51 10.41
N VAL A 82 -47.06 9.98 11.59
CA VAL A 82 -47.77 8.71 11.83
C VAL A 82 -48.99 8.95 12.71
N ARG A 83 -50.07 8.22 12.44
CA ARG A 83 -51.32 8.35 13.20
C ARG A 83 -51.75 7.00 13.78
N GLY A 84 -51.96 6.98 15.08
CA GLY A 84 -52.33 5.71 15.76
C GLY A 84 -51.24 4.63 15.62
N ASP A 85 -51.68 3.37 15.66
CA ASP A 85 -50.83 2.21 15.43
C ASP A 85 -50.62 2.04 13.92
N GLN A 86 -49.43 2.40 13.41
CA GLN A 86 -49.10 2.37 11.99
C GLN A 86 -47.75 1.71 11.75
N ALA A 87 -47.65 0.99 10.62
CA ALA A 87 -46.43 0.41 10.16
C ALA A 87 -45.84 1.22 9.00
N MET A 88 -44.58 1.67 9.17
CA MET A 88 -43.82 2.42 8.14
C MET A 88 -42.79 1.51 7.50
N GLN A 89 -42.51 1.72 6.22
CA GLN A 89 -41.60 0.89 5.44
C GLN A 89 -40.43 1.70 4.87
N ILE A 90 -39.22 1.11 4.94
CA ILE A 90 -38.01 1.61 4.28
C ILE A 90 -37.39 0.43 3.53
N ASP A 91 -37.06 0.64 2.26
CA ASP A 91 -36.47 -0.39 1.41
C ASP A 91 -34.97 -0.17 1.32
N PHE A 92 -34.17 -1.21 1.53
CA PHE A 92 -32.69 -1.21 1.46
C PHE A 92 -32.22 -2.29 0.50
N THR A 93 -31.03 -2.14 -0.02
CA THR A 93 -30.31 -3.25 -0.66
C THR A 93 -29.69 -4.17 0.40
N SER A 94 -29.39 -5.41 0.04
CA SER A 94 -28.74 -6.35 0.96
C SER A 94 -27.38 -5.84 1.47
N GLY A 95 -26.61 -5.09 0.65
CA GLY A 95 -25.36 -4.48 1.05
C GLY A 95 -25.52 -3.40 2.12
N GLN A 96 -26.58 -2.59 2.02
CA GLN A 96 -26.86 -1.50 2.97
C GLN A 96 -27.34 -1.99 4.34
N LEU A 97 -27.97 -3.17 4.39
CA LEU A 97 -28.67 -3.62 5.60
C LEU A 97 -27.74 -3.77 6.83
N ASN A 98 -26.48 -4.17 6.64
CA ASN A 98 -25.53 -4.28 7.74
C ASN A 98 -25.25 -2.92 8.40
N ASP A 99 -24.98 -1.90 7.59
CA ASP A 99 -24.72 -0.53 8.07
C ASP A 99 -25.95 0.05 8.75
N VAL A 100 -27.13 -0.19 8.15
CA VAL A 100 -28.41 0.25 8.72
C VAL A 100 -28.65 -0.39 10.08
N LEU A 101 -28.50 -1.71 10.22
CA LEU A 101 -28.69 -2.40 11.50
C LEU A 101 -27.72 -1.96 12.59
N GLN A 102 -26.51 -1.55 12.20
CA GLN A 102 -25.50 -1.04 13.12
C GLN A 102 -25.80 0.38 13.62
N SER A 103 -26.44 1.21 12.79
CA SER A 103 -26.55 2.65 13.02
C SER A 103 -27.99 3.16 13.19
N LEU A 104 -28.99 2.30 13.02
CA LEU A 104 -30.42 2.67 13.02
C LEU A 104 -30.86 3.33 14.33
N THR A 105 -31.36 4.54 14.21
CA THR A 105 -31.99 5.26 15.31
C THR A 105 -33.42 5.59 14.93
N ILE A 106 -34.36 5.25 15.78
CA ILE A 106 -35.80 5.47 15.56
C ILE A 106 -36.37 6.18 16.79
N LEU A 107 -37.00 7.34 16.58
CA LEU A 107 -37.61 8.14 17.65
C LEU A 107 -39.04 8.50 17.27
N ASP A 108 -39.99 8.25 18.18
CA ASP A 108 -41.32 8.80 18.13
C ASP A 108 -41.34 10.04 19.04
N LEU A 109 -41.46 11.25 18.43
CA LEU A 109 -41.19 12.50 19.14
C LEU A 109 -42.35 13.00 19.97
N ASN A 110 -43.55 12.47 19.86
CA ASN A 110 -44.76 12.99 20.47
C ASN A 110 -45.47 11.98 21.37
N GLY A 111 -44.70 11.17 22.11
CA GLY A 111 -45.25 10.32 23.18
C GLY A 111 -45.71 8.94 22.74
N GLY A 112 -45.46 8.53 21.49
CA GLY A 112 -45.64 7.15 21.07
C GLY A 112 -44.44 6.27 21.42
N ARG A 113 -44.50 5.01 21.06
CA ARG A 113 -43.43 4.03 21.22
C ARG A 113 -43.21 3.22 19.95
N ILE A 114 -42.00 2.77 19.74
CA ILE A 114 -41.70 1.81 18.69
C ILE A 114 -42.05 0.41 19.22
N ALA A 115 -43.01 -0.23 18.56
CA ALA A 115 -43.47 -1.57 18.93
C ALA A 115 -42.56 -2.68 18.43
N GLY A 116 -41.87 -2.45 17.31
CA GLY A 116 -40.92 -3.38 16.77
C GLY A 116 -40.36 -2.93 15.41
N VAL A 117 -39.22 -3.54 15.04
CA VAL A 117 -38.59 -3.36 13.73
C VAL A 117 -38.36 -4.75 13.15
N ASN A 118 -38.94 -5.03 12.01
CA ASN A 118 -38.82 -6.30 11.32
C ASN A 118 -38.16 -6.11 9.93
N TYR A 119 -37.33 -7.05 9.54
CA TYR A 119 -36.74 -7.05 8.20
C TYR A 119 -36.62 -8.49 7.66
N ASN A 120 -36.56 -8.62 6.32
CA ASN A 120 -36.46 -9.93 5.70
C ASN A 120 -35.03 -10.48 5.91
N SER A 121 -34.96 -11.62 6.63
CA SER A 121 -33.73 -12.39 6.84
C SER A 121 -33.76 -13.66 6.01
N GLU A 122 -32.64 -13.98 5.36
CA GLU A 122 -32.48 -15.24 4.59
C GLU A 122 -31.35 -16.06 5.15
N ALA A 123 -31.56 -17.37 5.24
CA ALA A 123 -30.50 -18.28 5.64
C ALA A 123 -29.36 -18.25 4.60
N PRO A 124 -28.09 -18.40 5.02
CA PRO A 124 -26.95 -18.52 4.13
C PRO A 124 -27.17 -19.58 3.06
N LEU A 125 -26.63 -19.35 1.83
CA LEU A 125 -26.82 -20.27 0.71
C LEU A 125 -26.42 -21.72 1.05
N SER A 126 -25.33 -21.90 1.78
CA SER A 126 -24.87 -23.23 2.23
C SER A 126 -25.92 -23.99 3.04
N GLN A 127 -26.67 -23.29 3.89
CA GLN A 127 -27.79 -23.89 4.66
C GLN A 127 -29.01 -24.16 3.76
N ARG A 128 -29.32 -23.25 2.83
CA ARG A 128 -30.43 -23.43 1.89
C ARG A 128 -30.14 -24.59 0.94
N LEU A 129 -28.90 -24.76 0.51
CA LEU A 129 -28.44 -25.91 -0.27
C LEU A 129 -28.44 -27.22 0.54
N GLY A 130 -28.10 -27.17 1.83
CA GLY A 130 -28.11 -28.33 2.72
C GLY A 130 -29.49 -28.92 3.00
N VAL A 131 -30.59 -28.25 2.62
CA VAL A 131 -31.97 -28.77 2.70
C VAL A 131 -32.31 -29.61 1.48
N LEU A 132 -31.54 -29.46 0.38
CA LEU A 132 -31.70 -30.27 -0.82
C LEU A 132 -31.28 -31.72 -0.51
N ARG A 133 -32.00 -32.67 -1.11
CA ARG A 133 -31.65 -34.12 -1.00
C ARG A 133 -30.36 -34.46 -1.77
N LEU A 134 -30.06 -33.67 -2.82
CA LEU A 134 -28.85 -33.83 -3.59
C LEU A 134 -27.71 -33.06 -2.92
N PRO A 135 -26.53 -33.67 -2.71
CA PRO A 135 -25.37 -33.03 -2.11
C PRO A 135 -24.68 -32.08 -3.10
N LEU A 136 -25.34 -30.97 -3.41
CA LEU A 136 -24.87 -29.92 -4.34
C LEU A 136 -24.38 -28.71 -3.56
N GLU A 137 -23.21 -28.20 -3.96
CA GLU A 137 -22.57 -27.02 -3.37
C GLU A 137 -22.69 -25.80 -4.31
N GLU A 138 -22.36 -24.61 -3.83
CA GLU A 138 -22.36 -23.37 -4.62
C GLU A 138 -21.44 -23.46 -5.85
N LYS A 139 -20.27 -24.10 -5.69
CA LYS A 139 -19.27 -24.30 -6.76
C LYS A 139 -19.20 -25.76 -7.13
N THR A 140 -20.27 -26.27 -7.72
CA THR A 140 -20.33 -27.64 -8.21
C THR A 140 -19.91 -27.69 -9.67
N ASP A 141 -18.80 -28.39 -9.98
CA ASP A 141 -18.40 -28.70 -11.35
C ASP A 141 -19.28 -29.80 -11.95
N LEU A 142 -19.16 -30.00 -13.26
CA LEU A 142 -20.02 -30.98 -13.98
C LEU A 142 -19.85 -32.42 -13.46
N SER A 143 -18.62 -32.80 -13.10
CA SER A 143 -18.31 -34.15 -12.58
C SER A 143 -18.96 -34.34 -11.19
N LYS A 144 -18.85 -33.37 -10.30
CA LYS A 144 -19.50 -33.37 -8.98
C LYS A 144 -21.02 -33.34 -9.11
N PHE A 145 -21.55 -32.55 -10.07
CA PHE A 145 -22.98 -32.50 -10.33
C PHE A 145 -23.53 -33.88 -10.71
N TYR A 146 -22.94 -34.56 -11.68
CA TYR A 146 -23.34 -35.91 -12.01
C TYR A 146 -23.02 -36.92 -10.90
N GLY A 147 -21.94 -36.70 -10.16
CA GLY A 147 -21.63 -37.52 -8.96
C GLY A 147 -22.75 -37.50 -7.92
N ALA A 148 -23.38 -36.33 -7.71
CA ALA A 148 -24.51 -36.15 -6.83
C ALA A 148 -25.78 -36.86 -7.33
N LEU A 149 -25.89 -37.15 -8.62
CA LEU A 149 -27.00 -37.85 -9.26
C LEU A 149 -26.83 -39.39 -9.29
N ARG A 150 -25.84 -39.97 -8.62
CA ARG A 150 -25.64 -41.42 -8.56
C ARG A 150 -26.91 -42.11 -8.06
N GLY A 151 -27.32 -43.21 -8.76
CA GLY A 151 -28.52 -43.95 -8.52
C GLY A 151 -29.77 -43.40 -9.20
N ALA A 152 -29.77 -42.16 -9.69
CA ALA A 152 -30.86 -41.57 -10.45
C ALA A 152 -31.01 -42.21 -11.83
N ARG A 153 -32.25 -42.34 -12.29
CA ARG A 153 -32.56 -42.81 -13.63
C ARG A 153 -32.40 -41.67 -14.63
N ILE A 154 -31.51 -41.89 -15.60
CA ILE A 154 -31.18 -40.92 -16.65
C ILE A 154 -31.35 -41.53 -18.04
N GLU A 155 -31.64 -40.68 -19.00
CA GLU A 155 -31.63 -41.01 -20.43
C GLU A 155 -30.48 -40.23 -21.09
N VAL A 156 -29.53 -40.96 -21.65
CA VAL A 156 -28.36 -40.37 -22.29
C VAL A 156 -28.52 -40.52 -23.80
N ARG A 157 -28.40 -39.42 -24.53
CA ARG A 157 -28.44 -39.39 -25.97
C ARG A 157 -27.08 -38.95 -26.54
N SER A 158 -26.46 -39.84 -27.30
CA SER A 158 -25.23 -39.60 -28.04
C SER A 158 -25.44 -39.91 -29.52
N GLY A 159 -25.62 -38.89 -30.34
CA GLY A 159 -26.01 -39.01 -31.74
C GLY A 159 -27.37 -39.73 -31.91
N ALA A 160 -27.41 -40.86 -32.66
CA ALA A 160 -28.61 -41.69 -32.86
C ALA A 160 -28.87 -42.69 -31.71
N THR A 161 -27.91 -42.88 -30.78
CA THR A 161 -28.00 -43.86 -29.69
C THR A 161 -28.63 -43.22 -28.48
N VAL A 162 -29.68 -43.88 -27.94
CA VAL A 162 -30.31 -43.50 -26.66
C VAL A 162 -30.14 -44.66 -25.68
N ILE A 163 -29.59 -44.35 -24.52
CA ILE A 163 -29.36 -45.28 -23.41
C ILE A 163 -30.15 -44.83 -22.20
N ALA A 164 -31.08 -45.62 -21.74
CA ALA A 164 -31.82 -45.37 -20.50
C ALA A 164 -31.36 -46.34 -19.41
N GLY A 165 -31.17 -45.84 -18.19
CA GLY A 165 -30.66 -46.62 -17.09
C GLY A 165 -30.38 -45.79 -15.84
N ARG A 166 -29.77 -46.43 -14.84
CA ARG A 166 -29.37 -45.73 -13.58
C ARG A 166 -27.88 -45.36 -13.63
N LEU A 167 -27.56 -44.12 -13.24
CA LEU A 167 -26.20 -43.63 -13.16
C LEU A 167 -25.44 -44.33 -12.02
N LEU A 168 -24.39 -45.11 -12.39
CA LEU A 168 -23.60 -45.88 -11.42
C LEU A 168 -22.44 -45.02 -10.86
N SER A 169 -21.65 -44.41 -11.75
CA SER A 169 -20.49 -43.56 -11.36
C SER A 169 -20.19 -42.52 -12.42
N VAL A 170 -19.50 -41.45 -12.01
CA VAL A 170 -18.82 -40.50 -12.88
C VAL A 170 -17.38 -40.39 -12.44
N GLU A 171 -16.45 -40.64 -13.34
CA GLU A 171 -15.01 -40.61 -13.07
C GLU A 171 -14.33 -39.67 -14.03
N ARG A 172 -13.45 -38.82 -13.49
CA ARG A 172 -12.56 -37.99 -14.32
C ARG A 172 -11.35 -38.84 -14.73
N LYS A 173 -11.13 -39.01 -16.04
CA LYS A 173 -9.99 -39.72 -16.57
C LYS A 173 -9.17 -38.83 -17.48
N THR A 174 -7.86 -39.04 -17.45
CA THR A 174 -6.92 -38.37 -18.31
C THR A 174 -6.72 -39.18 -19.59
N ARG A 175 -6.96 -38.58 -20.74
CA ARG A 175 -6.72 -39.17 -22.05
C ARG A 175 -5.63 -38.40 -22.78
N VAL A 176 -4.63 -39.12 -23.30
CA VAL A 176 -3.59 -38.54 -24.14
C VAL A 176 -4.02 -38.71 -25.62
N SER A 177 -4.21 -37.62 -26.32
CA SER A 177 -4.55 -37.62 -27.76
C SER A 177 -3.66 -36.60 -28.49
N GLY A 178 -2.88 -37.06 -29.48
CA GLY A 178 -2.02 -36.19 -30.29
C GLY A 178 -0.92 -35.42 -29.50
N GLY A 179 -0.43 -35.97 -28.37
CA GLY A 179 0.60 -35.29 -27.52
C GLY A 179 0.02 -34.29 -26.53
N THR A 180 -1.30 -34.10 -26.51
CA THR A 180 -1.98 -33.23 -25.55
C THR A 180 -2.75 -34.10 -24.55
N THR A 181 -2.61 -33.75 -23.26
CA THR A 181 -3.34 -34.41 -22.16
C THR A 181 -4.71 -33.73 -22.01
N LEU A 182 -5.80 -34.48 -22.19
CA LEU A 182 -7.16 -33.98 -22.00
C LEU A 182 -7.82 -34.70 -20.82
N GLU A 183 -8.46 -33.96 -19.95
CA GLU A 183 -9.32 -34.49 -18.90
C GLU A 183 -10.72 -34.74 -19.49
N VAL A 184 -11.26 -35.94 -19.31
CA VAL A 184 -12.59 -36.34 -19.79
C VAL A 184 -13.38 -36.94 -18.63
N ASP A 185 -14.63 -36.54 -18.50
CA ASP A 185 -15.55 -37.13 -17.50
C ASP A 185 -16.23 -38.35 -18.16
N LEU A 186 -16.04 -39.54 -17.58
CA LEU A 186 -16.60 -40.80 -18.03
C LEU A 186 -17.76 -41.17 -17.10
N ALA A 187 -18.98 -41.17 -17.62
CA ALA A 187 -20.16 -41.63 -16.91
C ALA A 187 -20.48 -43.08 -17.22
N THR A 188 -20.81 -43.84 -16.19
CA THR A 188 -21.19 -45.27 -16.30
C THR A 188 -22.65 -45.44 -15.89
N VAL A 189 -23.44 -46.06 -16.74
CA VAL A 189 -24.87 -46.30 -16.56
C VAL A 189 -25.14 -47.81 -16.58
N VAL A 190 -25.99 -48.26 -15.65
CA VAL A 190 -26.57 -49.61 -15.66
C VAL A 190 -27.93 -49.54 -16.34
N THR A 191 -28.07 -50.15 -17.51
CA THR A 191 -29.32 -50.16 -18.28
C THR A 191 -30.39 -51.01 -17.61
N ASP A 192 -31.63 -50.85 -18.02
CA ASP A 192 -32.76 -51.66 -17.51
C ASP A 192 -32.61 -53.16 -17.84
N ALA A 193 -31.79 -53.50 -18.85
CA ALA A 193 -31.44 -54.90 -19.23
C ALA A 193 -30.27 -55.44 -18.36
N GLY A 194 -29.73 -54.71 -17.43
CA GLY A 194 -28.60 -55.11 -16.57
C GLY A 194 -27.24 -54.92 -17.21
N GLU A 195 -27.13 -54.30 -18.39
CA GLU A 195 -25.86 -54.00 -19.03
C GLU A 195 -25.20 -52.79 -18.42
N VAL A 196 -23.88 -52.84 -18.22
CA VAL A 196 -23.07 -51.69 -17.77
C VAL A 196 -22.44 -51.03 -19.00
N ARG A 197 -22.80 -49.78 -19.25
CA ARG A 197 -22.27 -48.97 -20.37
C ARG A 197 -21.64 -47.69 -19.87
N SER A 198 -20.42 -47.38 -20.37
CA SER A 198 -19.72 -46.15 -20.09
C SER A 198 -19.67 -45.27 -21.34
N PHE A 199 -19.80 -43.96 -21.15
CA PHE A 199 -19.71 -42.97 -22.22
C PHE A 199 -19.00 -41.68 -21.69
N GLU A 200 -18.30 -41.03 -22.62
CA GLU A 200 -17.68 -39.74 -22.30
C GLU A 200 -18.73 -38.61 -22.31
N ILE A 201 -18.73 -37.76 -21.29
CA ILE A 201 -19.59 -36.58 -21.25
C ILE A 201 -18.92 -35.49 -22.10
N THR A 202 -19.37 -35.39 -23.34
CA THR A 202 -18.93 -34.39 -24.30
C THR A 202 -20.06 -33.39 -24.60
N PRO A 203 -19.79 -32.21 -25.20
CA PRO A 203 -20.85 -31.30 -25.64
C PRO A 203 -21.89 -31.91 -26.62
N ALA A 204 -21.54 -33.02 -27.26
CA ALA A 204 -22.45 -33.75 -28.17
C ALA A 204 -23.39 -34.71 -27.43
N VAL A 205 -23.18 -34.94 -26.14
CA VAL A 205 -23.99 -35.84 -25.32
C VAL A 205 -24.99 -35.04 -24.51
N SER A 206 -26.29 -35.39 -24.66
CA SER A 206 -27.34 -34.82 -23.80
C SER A 206 -27.78 -35.84 -22.76
N VAL A 207 -27.93 -35.38 -21.52
CA VAL A 207 -28.42 -36.16 -20.40
C VAL A 207 -29.75 -35.62 -19.93
N ARG A 208 -30.79 -36.44 -19.95
CA ARG A 208 -32.12 -36.11 -19.47
C ARG A 208 -32.36 -36.83 -18.15
N LEU A 209 -32.82 -36.13 -17.16
CA LEU A 209 -33.27 -36.71 -15.88
C LEU A 209 -34.64 -37.33 -16.10
N ALA A 210 -34.74 -38.64 -15.94
CA ALA A 210 -36.00 -39.39 -16.16
C ALA A 210 -36.91 -39.40 -14.92
N GLU A 211 -36.36 -39.19 -13.73
CA GLU A 211 -37.09 -39.12 -12.49
C GLU A 211 -37.56 -37.67 -12.21
N HIS A 212 -38.86 -37.51 -12.01
CA HIS A 212 -39.51 -36.22 -11.77
C HIS A 212 -39.00 -35.55 -10.47
N GLU A 213 -38.80 -36.30 -9.39
CA GLU A 213 -38.30 -35.80 -8.11
C GLU A 213 -36.88 -35.24 -8.23
N VAL A 214 -35.98 -35.95 -8.92
CA VAL A 214 -34.59 -35.49 -9.16
C VAL A 214 -34.58 -34.24 -10.02
N SER A 215 -35.42 -34.18 -11.06
CA SER A 215 -35.56 -33.01 -11.90
C SER A 215 -36.06 -31.79 -11.11
N GLN A 216 -37.00 -31.96 -10.20
CA GLN A 216 -37.46 -30.89 -9.33
C GLN A 216 -36.39 -30.41 -8.36
N GLU A 217 -35.60 -31.33 -7.78
CA GLU A 217 -34.47 -30.94 -6.91
C GLU A 217 -33.39 -30.14 -7.66
N VAL A 218 -33.05 -30.54 -8.89
CA VAL A 218 -32.12 -29.81 -9.73
C VAL A 218 -32.67 -28.44 -10.11
N ASN A 219 -33.97 -28.33 -10.41
CA ASN A 219 -34.60 -27.04 -10.66
C ASN A 219 -34.53 -26.12 -9.42
N ARG A 220 -34.83 -26.67 -8.23
CA ARG A 220 -34.69 -25.92 -6.96
C ARG A 220 -33.25 -25.43 -6.73
N TYR A 221 -32.27 -26.29 -7.04
CA TYR A 221 -30.86 -25.89 -6.96
C TYR A 221 -30.54 -24.71 -7.88
N VAL A 222 -30.98 -24.77 -9.15
CA VAL A 222 -30.76 -23.69 -10.11
C VAL A 222 -31.51 -22.43 -9.70
N ASP A 223 -32.74 -22.54 -9.17
CA ASP A 223 -33.49 -21.38 -8.66
C ASP A 223 -32.81 -20.74 -7.47
N LEU A 224 -32.21 -21.53 -6.56
CA LEU A 224 -31.44 -21.02 -5.43
C LEU A 224 -30.21 -20.25 -5.90
N LEU A 225 -29.49 -20.77 -6.90
CA LEU A 225 -28.36 -20.07 -7.50
C LEU A 225 -28.79 -18.79 -8.24
N ALA A 226 -29.92 -18.83 -8.94
CA ALA A 226 -30.46 -17.67 -9.66
C ALA A 226 -30.90 -16.56 -8.70
N SER A 227 -31.43 -16.93 -7.52
CA SER A 227 -31.84 -15.97 -6.49
C SER A 227 -30.70 -15.10 -5.97
N MET A 228 -29.45 -15.57 -6.05
CA MET A 228 -28.26 -14.78 -5.69
C MET A 228 -27.93 -13.63 -6.64
N ARG A 229 -28.39 -13.72 -7.91
CA ARG A 229 -28.13 -12.68 -8.92
C ARG A 229 -29.13 -11.52 -8.85
N GLN A 230 -30.22 -11.68 -8.15
CA GLN A 230 -31.18 -10.61 -7.94
C GLN A 230 -30.67 -9.78 -6.76
N GLU A 231 -30.46 -8.47 -6.98
CA GLU A 231 -30.31 -7.49 -5.90
C GLU A 231 -31.59 -7.54 -5.07
N SER A 232 -31.55 -8.35 -4.01
CA SER A 232 -32.71 -8.53 -3.16
C SER A 232 -32.91 -7.26 -2.33
N LEU A 233 -33.98 -6.50 -2.67
CA LEU A 233 -34.47 -5.43 -1.83
C LEU A 233 -34.87 -6.02 -0.48
N ARG A 234 -34.34 -5.48 0.59
CA ARG A 234 -34.65 -5.83 1.98
C ARG A 234 -35.61 -4.77 2.52
N ARG A 235 -36.84 -5.18 2.77
CA ARG A 235 -37.84 -4.29 3.34
C ARG A 235 -37.76 -4.31 4.86
N MET A 236 -37.56 -3.13 5.44
CA MET A 236 -37.65 -2.93 6.88
C MET A 236 -39.00 -2.32 7.21
N THR A 237 -39.71 -2.92 8.14
CA THR A 237 -41.02 -2.46 8.63
C THR A 237 -40.88 -2.00 10.08
N ILE A 238 -41.15 -0.74 10.33
CA ILE A 238 -41.14 -0.11 11.65
C ILE A 238 -42.57 -0.01 12.14
N ALA A 239 -42.90 -0.77 13.15
CA ALA A 239 -44.23 -0.73 13.80
C ALA A 239 -44.22 0.32 14.92
N THR A 240 -45.13 1.30 14.81
CA THR A 240 -45.32 2.33 15.84
C THR A 240 -46.63 2.06 16.61
N ALA A 241 -46.65 2.41 17.88
CA ALA A 241 -47.87 2.29 18.70
C ALA A 241 -48.07 3.57 19.52
N GLY A 242 -49.29 4.07 19.52
CA GLY A 242 -49.68 5.30 20.23
C GLY A 242 -50.93 5.95 19.68
N THR A 243 -51.41 6.98 20.34
CA THR A 243 -52.66 7.67 20.01
C THR A 243 -52.34 9.03 19.34
N GLY A 244 -53.26 9.47 18.45
CA GLY A 244 -53.14 10.77 17.82
C GLY A 244 -52.13 10.83 16.66
N GLU A 245 -51.81 12.04 16.22
CA GLU A 245 -50.85 12.32 15.19
C GLU A 245 -49.48 12.60 15.82
N ARG A 246 -48.47 11.90 15.38
CA ARG A 246 -47.13 11.94 15.94
C ARG A 246 -46.05 12.06 14.84
N GLN A 247 -44.91 12.61 15.15
CA GLN A 247 -43.79 12.73 14.26
C GLN A 247 -42.80 11.60 14.48
N LEU A 248 -42.58 10.79 13.48
CA LEU A 248 -41.58 9.75 13.45
C LEU A 248 -40.29 10.25 12.81
N TYR A 249 -39.19 10.01 13.50
CA TYR A 249 -37.82 10.30 13.06
C TYR A 249 -37.07 8.99 12.93
N VAL A 250 -36.39 8.77 11.81
CA VAL A 250 -35.56 7.60 11.55
C VAL A 250 -34.25 8.06 10.93
N SER A 251 -33.13 7.64 11.50
CA SER A 251 -31.81 7.90 10.89
C SER A 251 -30.93 6.65 10.88
N TYR A 252 -30.05 6.59 9.89
CA TYR A 252 -29.10 5.51 9.71
C TYR A 252 -27.92 5.96 8.86
N ILE A 253 -26.85 5.15 8.86
CA ILE A 253 -25.68 5.26 7.99
C ILE A 253 -25.77 4.17 6.92
N SER A 254 -25.32 4.45 5.70
CA SER A 254 -25.28 3.49 4.61
C SER A 254 -24.14 3.80 3.66
N GLU A 255 -23.62 2.78 2.98
CA GLU A 255 -22.66 2.94 1.91
C GLU A 255 -23.25 3.77 0.77
N VAL A 256 -22.46 4.72 0.25
CA VAL A 256 -22.80 5.60 -0.88
C VAL A 256 -21.56 5.90 -1.71
N PRO A 257 -21.71 6.28 -2.99
CA PRO A 257 -20.58 6.76 -3.78
C PRO A 257 -19.91 7.98 -3.14
N VAL A 258 -18.58 8.00 -3.22
CA VAL A 258 -17.80 9.16 -2.77
C VAL A 258 -18.10 10.36 -3.65
N TRP A 259 -18.56 11.45 -3.06
CA TRP A 259 -18.76 12.72 -3.77
C TRP A 259 -17.41 13.32 -4.20
N LYS A 260 -17.38 14.07 -5.32
CA LYS A 260 -16.18 14.58 -5.96
C LYS A 260 -16.30 16.07 -6.17
N THR A 261 -15.17 16.79 -6.09
CA THR A 261 -15.11 18.23 -6.36
C THR A 261 -14.55 18.53 -7.74
N THR A 262 -15.06 19.54 -8.37
CA THR A 262 -14.51 20.12 -9.59
C THR A 262 -14.60 21.63 -9.54
N TYR A 263 -13.60 22.30 -10.04
CA TYR A 263 -13.50 23.76 -10.00
C TYR A 263 -13.38 24.34 -11.39
N ARG A 264 -13.89 25.56 -11.58
CA ARG A 264 -13.67 26.36 -12.78
C ARG A 264 -13.04 27.67 -12.37
N ILE A 265 -11.88 27.97 -12.93
CA ILE A 265 -11.15 29.21 -12.72
C ILE A 265 -11.32 30.07 -13.95
N VAL A 266 -12.04 31.17 -13.80
CA VAL A 266 -12.26 32.12 -14.89
C VAL A 266 -11.29 33.29 -14.72
N LEU A 267 -10.32 33.36 -15.63
CA LEU A 267 -9.30 34.41 -15.65
C LEU A 267 -9.85 35.62 -16.37
N SER A 268 -10.53 36.50 -15.64
CA SER A 268 -10.98 37.78 -16.20
C SER A 268 -9.91 38.85 -16.06
N SER A 269 -10.06 39.99 -16.79
CA SER A 269 -9.12 41.09 -16.76
C SER A 269 -9.16 41.93 -15.47
N LYS A 270 -10.24 41.82 -14.68
CA LYS A 270 -10.41 42.65 -13.47
C LYS A 270 -10.43 41.85 -12.17
N GLU A 271 -11.19 40.78 -12.10
CA GLU A 271 -11.28 39.92 -10.92
C GLU A 271 -11.40 38.45 -11.34
N PRO A 272 -10.37 37.62 -11.15
CA PRO A 272 -10.50 36.17 -11.38
C PRO A 272 -11.54 35.54 -10.48
N LEU A 273 -12.33 34.63 -11.03
CA LEU A 273 -13.44 33.97 -10.36
C LEU A 273 -13.17 32.48 -10.22
N LEU A 274 -13.40 31.94 -9.03
CA LEU A 274 -13.41 30.50 -8.76
C LEU A 274 -14.84 30.02 -8.56
N GLN A 275 -15.28 29.06 -9.36
CA GLN A 275 -16.51 28.32 -9.16
C GLN A 275 -16.20 26.90 -8.72
N GLY A 276 -16.76 26.45 -7.60
CA GLY A 276 -16.64 25.10 -7.08
C GLY A 276 -17.95 24.34 -7.17
N TRP A 277 -17.89 23.11 -7.61
CA TRP A 277 -19.01 22.20 -7.77
C TRP A 277 -18.71 20.87 -7.10
N ALA A 278 -19.71 20.22 -6.51
CA ALA A 278 -19.64 18.83 -6.09
C ALA A 278 -20.48 17.96 -7.03
N ILE A 279 -19.91 16.83 -7.41
CA ILE A 279 -20.62 15.77 -8.11
C ILE A 279 -21.13 14.81 -7.05
N VAL A 280 -22.44 14.65 -6.99
CA VAL A 280 -23.16 13.83 -6.03
C VAL A 280 -23.96 12.78 -6.78
N ASP A 281 -23.77 11.52 -6.43
CA ASP A 281 -24.41 10.37 -7.07
C ASP A 281 -25.44 9.76 -6.10
N ASN A 282 -26.72 9.72 -6.49
CA ASN A 282 -27.75 9.01 -5.73
C ASN A 282 -27.93 7.59 -6.30
N THR A 283 -27.23 6.62 -5.72
CA THR A 283 -27.38 5.18 -6.05
C THR A 283 -28.23 4.43 -5.01
N VAL A 284 -28.73 5.14 -4.01
CA VAL A 284 -29.60 4.57 -2.97
C VAL A 284 -30.97 4.24 -3.55
N GLY A 285 -31.65 3.31 -2.96
CA GLY A 285 -32.93 2.76 -3.48
C GLY A 285 -34.11 3.73 -3.59
N GLU A 286 -33.93 5.05 -3.27
CA GLU A 286 -35.00 6.03 -3.17
C GLU A 286 -34.64 7.41 -3.71
N ASP A 287 -35.66 8.21 -4.05
CA ASP A 287 -35.50 9.58 -4.51
C ASP A 287 -35.22 10.52 -3.33
N TRP A 288 -34.26 11.41 -3.49
CA TRP A 288 -34.02 12.53 -2.58
C TRP A 288 -34.81 13.72 -3.06
N ASN A 289 -36.02 13.92 -2.51
CA ASN A 289 -36.88 15.02 -2.89
C ASN A 289 -36.78 16.18 -1.90
N ASN A 290 -36.28 17.33 -2.35
CA ASN A 290 -36.20 18.54 -1.53
C ASN A 290 -35.48 18.32 -0.20
N VAL A 291 -34.30 17.64 -0.25
CA VAL A 291 -33.51 17.27 0.93
C VAL A 291 -32.49 18.33 1.32
N GLU A 292 -32.20 18.45 2.60
CA GLU A 292 -31.03 19.18 3.10
C GLU A 292 -29.80 18.32 2.83
N LEU A 293 -28.86 18.85 2.03
CA LEU A 293 -27.62 18.12 1.67
C LEU A 293 -26.40 18.77 2.33
N SER A 294 -25.63 17.95 3.02
CA SER A 294 -24.30 18.31 3.55
C SER A 294 -23.24 17.39 2.96
N LEU A 295 -22.10 17.95 2.61
CA LEU A 295 -20.93 17.24 2.09
C LEU A 295 -19.76 17.41 3.06
N VAL A 296 -19.25 16.34 3.61
CA VAL A 296 -18.19 16.37 4.61
C VAL A 296 -16.88 15.89 4.00
N ALA A 297 -15.93 16.82 3.92
CA ALA A 297 -14.54 16.52 3.58
C ALA A 297 -13.82 16.06 4.83
N GLY A 298 -13.72 14.76 4.98
CA GLY A 298 -13.11 14.08 6.11
C GLY A 298 -13.42 12.58 6.08
N ALA A 299 -12.68 11.83 6.83
CA ALA A 299 -12.71 10.38 6.80
C ALA A 299 -13.04 9.81 8.20
N PRO A 300 -14.32 9.85 8.65
CA PRO A 300 -14.70 9.13 9.85
C PRO A 300 -14.44 7.64 9.64
N GLN A 301 -13.98 6.97 10.69
CA GLN A 301 -13.77 5.51 10.61
C GLN A 301 -15.13 4.82 10.47
N SER A 302 -15.24 3.92 9.51
CA SER A 302 -16.40 3.08 9.27
C SER A 302 -15.94 1.65 8.97
N PHE A 303 -16.68 0.67 9.47
CA PHE A 303 -16.43 -0.75 9.23
C PHE A 303 -17.75 -1.49 9.06
N ILE A 304 -17.72 -2.57 8.30
CA ILE A 304 -18.89 -3.40 8.06
C ILE A 304 -18.87 -4.60 9.01
N GLN A 305 -19.93 -4.78 9.77
CA GLN A 305 -20.15 -5.96 10.58
C GLN A 305 -21.32 -6.78 9.99
N GLN A 306 -21.14 -8.09 9.82
CA GLN A 306 -22.14 -9.00 9.24
C GLN A 306 -23.29 -9.25 10.22
N LEU A 307 -24.20 -8.26 10.39
CA LEU A 307 -25.34 -8.34 11.32
C LEU A 307 -26.59 -8.94 10.68
N SER A 308 -26.76 -8.75 9.36
CA SER A 308 -27.97 -9.17 8.63
C SER A 308 -28.03 -10.68 8.35
N GLN A 309 -26.89 -11.35 8.35
CA GLN A 309 -26.82 -12.78 8.10
C GLN A 309 -26.98 -13.58 9.39
N PRO A 310 -27.88 -14.58 9.45
CA PRO A 310 -28.00 -15.47 10.61
C PRO A 310 -26.68 -16.23 10.84
N TYR A 311 -26.14 -16.14 12.03
CA TYR A 311 -24.95 -16.89 12.43
C TYR A 311 -25.36 -18.20 13.11
N TYR A 312 -24.80 -19.31 12.60
CA TYR A 312 -25.03 -20.64 13.13
C TYR A 312 -23.77 -21.17 13.82
N ALA A 313 -23.77 -21.22 15.15
CA ALA A 313 -22.66 -21.84 15.88
C ALA A 313 -22.63 -23.36 15.62
N ARG A 314 -21.44 -23.88 15.31
CA ARG A 314 -21.24 -25.33 15.21
C ARG A 314 -21.42 -25.94 16.61
N ARG A 315 -22.38 -26.86 16.74
CA ARG A 315 -22.53 -27.64 17.96
C ARG A 315 -21.52 -28.80 17.94
N PRO A 316 -20.85 -29.10 19.09
CA PRO A 316 -20.02 -30.30 19.16
C PRO A 316 -20.89 -31.53 18.98
N VAL A 317 -20.45 -32.47 18.14
CA VAL A 317 -21.09 -33.76 17.99
C VAL A 317 -20.55 -34.67 19.10
N VAL A 318 -21.40 -35.03 20.03
CA VAL A 318 -21.07 -36.05 21.02
C VAL A 318 -21.41 -37.40 20.41
N ALA A 319 -20.42 -38.23 20.19
CA ALA A 319 -20.69 -39.60 19.73
C ALA A 319 -21.53 -40.35 20.77
N LEU A 320 -22.51 -41.14 20.30
CA LEU A 320 -23.23 -42.05 21.18
C LEU A 320 -22.22 -43.05 21.76
N PRO A 321 -22.31 -43.37 23.09
CA PRO A 321 -21.46 -44.41 23.65
C PRO A 321 -21.63 -45.68 22.82
N GLU A 322 -20.55 -46.23 22.30
CA GLU A 322 -20.56 -47.53 21.66
C GLU A 322 -20.98 -48.58 22.73
N ASN A 323 -22.17 -49.03 22.66
CA ASN A 323 -22.67 -50.05 23.58
C ASN A 323 -21.96 -51.39 23.27
N ALA A 324 -21.23 -51.86 24.28
CA ALA A 324 -20.64 -53.17 24.40
C ALA A 324 -19.44 -53.48 23.49
N GLN A 325 -18.31 -53.13 23.95
CA GLN A 325 -17.10 -53.87 23.62
C GLN A 325 -17.15 -55.23 24.35
N LEU A 326 -17.28 -56.28 23.56
CA LEU A 326 -17.22 -57.67 24.02
C LEU A 326 -15.78 -58.21 24.15
N GLU A 327 -14.80 -57.33 24.19
CA GLU A 327 -13.38 -57.68 24.43
C GLU A 327 -13.04 -57.51 25.92
N PRO A 328 -12.33 -58.47 26.53
CA PRO A 328 -11.88 -58.30 27.92
C PRO A 328 -10.88 -57.14 28.02
N GLN A 329 -11.23 -56.15 28.83
CA GLN A 329 -10.37 -54.99 29.10
C GLN A 329 -9.17 -55.43 29.96
N THR A 330 -7.97 -55.25 29.43
CA THR A 330 -6.74 -55.19 30.22
C THR A 330 -6.62 -53.75 30.72
N HIS A 331 -6.68 -53.55 32.05
CA HIS A 331 -6.48 -52.26 32.67
C HIS A 331 -5.00 -51.92 32.70
N GLU A 332 -4.56 -51.03 31.80
CA GLU A 332 -3.30 -50.30 31.98
C GLU A 332 -3.58 -49.06 32.81
N SER A 333 -2.63 -48.79 33.75
CA SER A 333 -2.71 -47.65 34.66
C SER A 333 -2.68 -46.33 33.87
N ALA A 334 -3.53 -45.37 34.27
CA ALA A 334 -3.67 -44.05 33.67
C ALA A 334 -2.30 -43.30 33.64
N MET A 335 -1.69 -43.19 32.48
CA MET A 335 -0.68 -42.17 32.19
C MET A 335 -1.44 -41.00 31.52
N LEU A 336 -1.81 -40.02 32.34
CA LEU A 336 -2.19 -38.69 31.89
C LEU A 336 -0.91 -37.95 31.45
N GLY A 337 -0.57 -38.01 30.18
CA GLY A 337 0.55 -37.27 29.64
C GLY A 337 0.53 -37.22 28.13
N GLY A 338 -0.24 -36.31 27.56
CA GLY A 338 -0.06 -35.92 26.15
C GLY A 338 1.30 -35.26 25.99
N PHE A 339 2.12 -35.74 25.06
CA PHE A 339 3.37 -35.08 24.70
C PHE A 339 3.08 -33.74 24.03
N SER A 340 3.90 -32.74 24.33
CA SER A 340 3.80 -31.37 23.80
C SER A 340 4.95 -31.08 22.87
N GLY A 341 4.75 -30.24 21.87
CA GLY A 341 5.80 -29.74 21.00
C GLY A 341 6.31 -28.35 21.44
N LEU A 342 7.61 -28.10 21.21
CA LEU A 342 8.24 -26.80 21.35
C LEU A 342 8.95 -26.45 20.07
N SER A 343 8.52 -25.39 19.39
CA SER A 343 9.11 -24.89 18.16
C SER A 343 9.55 -23.42 18.30
N GLY A 344 10.33 -22.90 17.37
CA GLY A 344 10.74 -21.50 17.36
C GLY A 344 11.82 -21.19 16.35
N GLN A 345 12.23 -19.92 16.30
CA GLN A 345 13.29 -19.43 15.42
C GLN A 345 14.37 -18.71 16.23
N VAL A 346 15.62 -18.91 15.84
CA VAL A 346 16.80 -18.27 16.43
C VAL A 346 17.35 -17.24 15.45
N ILE A 347 17.39 -15.98 15.89
CA ILE A 347 17.87 -14.85 15.10
C ILE A 347 18.96 -14.08 15.86
N ASP A 348 19.71 -13.26 15.17
CA ASP A 348 20.62 -12.29 15.78
C ASP A 348 19.94 -10.92 16.02
N GLN A 349 20.68 -9.95 16.57
CA GLN A 349 20.19 -8.61 16.83
C GLN A 349 19.86 -7.79 15.56
N SER A 350 20.35 -8.24 14.40
CA SER A 350 20.04 -7.60 13.09
C SER A 350 18.83 -8.24 12.42
N GLY A 351 18.26 -9.32 13.00
CA GLY A 351 17.16 -10.09 12.42
C GLY A 351 17.61 -11.21 11.47
N ALA A 352 18.94 -11.44 11.33
CA ALA A 352 19.42 -12.54 10.50
C ALA A 352 19.26 -13.88 11.24
N VAL A 353 18.87 -14.92 10.51
CA VAL A 353 18.66 -16.28 11.07
C VAL A 353 19.98 -16.96 11.40
N ILE A 354 20.02 -17.69 12.51
CA ILE A 354 21.21 -18.43 12.95
C ILE A 354 20.99 -19.91 12.73
N ALA A 355 21.64 -20.46 11.70
CA ALA A 355 21.63 -21.87 11.40
C ALA A 355 22.62 -22.67 12.31
N ASN A 356 22.28 -23.92 12.55
CA ASN A 356 23.10 -24.86 13.32
C ASN A 356 23.41 -24.39 14.77
N ALA A 357 22.57 -23.55 15.37
CA ALA A 357 22.61 -23.20 16.77
C ALA A 357 22.12 -24.40 17.60
N GLN A 358 22.86 -24.77 18.64
CA GLN A 358 22.47 -25.84 19.55
C GLN A 358 21.36 -25.36 20.49
N VAL A 359 20.25 -26.08 20.54
CA VAL A 359 19.09 -25.84 21.39
C VAL A 359 18.95 -27.00 22.37
N GLN A 360 19.01 -26.72 23.65
CA GLN A 360 18.88 -27.71 24.72
C GLN A 360 17.72 -27.36 25.65
N VAL A 361 16.88 -28.32 25.94
CA VAL A 361 15.74 -28.17 26.85
C VAL A 361 16.03 -28.94 28.14
N PHE A 362 15.98 -28.23 29.26
CA PHE A 362 16.21 -28.81 30.60
C PHE A 362 14.89 -28.86 31.37
N SER A 363 14.69 -29.96 32.06
CA SER A 363 13.57 -30.12 33.01
C SER A 363 13.78 -29.24 34.25
N GLN A 364 12.80 -29.15 35.12
CA GLN A 364 12.93 -28.47 36.43
C GLN A 364 13.97 -29.09 37.34
N THR A 365 14.27 -30.38 37.16
CA THR A 365 15.32 -31.10 37.93
C THR A 365 16.73 -30.79 37.40
N GLY A 366 16.85 -30.06 36.29
CA GLY A 366 18.15 -29.73 35.68
C GLY A 366 18.69 -30.75 34.71
N GLU A 367 17.95 -31.81 34.41
CA GLU A 367 18.33 -32.83 33.43
C GLU A 367 17.95 -32.37 32.00
N ILE A 368 18.74 -32.77 30.99
CA ILE A 368 18.45 -32.51 29.58
C ILE A 368 17.27 -33.37 29.16
N ALA A 369 16.12 -32.71 28.92
CA ALA A 369 14.91 -33.38 28.45
C ALA A 369 14.96 -33.64 26.92
N SER A 370 15.57 -32.74 26.15
CA SER A 370 15.79 -32.90 24.72
C SER A 370 16.83 -31.92 24.19
N SER A 371 17.41 -32.22 23.01
CA SER A 371 18.41 -31.37 22.35
C SER A 371 18.24 -31.47 20.82
N THR A 372 18.29 -30.33 20.12
CA THR A 372 18.24 -30.23 18.67
C THR A 372 19.13 -29.09 18.17
N ASN A 373 19.32 -28.98 16.87
CA ASN A 373 20.01 -27.84 16.25
C ASN A 373 19.03 -27.11 15.31
N THR A 374 19.23 -25.80 15.14
CA THR A 374 18.44 -25.02 14.18
C THR A 374 18.77 -25.41 12.74
N ASP A 375 17.78 -25.41 11.89
CA ASP A 375 17.89 -25.65 10.44
C ASP A 375 18.53 -24.44 9.68
N ASN A 376 18.66 -24.53 8.36
CA ASN A 376 19.21 -23.46 7.52
C ASN A 376 18.39 -22.17 7.52
N GLN A 377 17.16 -22.19 8.06
CA GLN A 377 16.28 -21.05 8.23
C GLN A 377 16.21 -20.58 9.70
N GLY A 378 17.11 -21.09 10.53
CA GLY A 378 17.21 -20.78 11.95
C GLY A 378 16.06 -21.34 12.78
N ARG A 379 15.27 -22.29 12.30
CA ARG A 379 14.14 -22.89 13.02
C ARG A 379 14.56 -24.13 13.77
N TYR A 380 13.93 -24.34 14.92
CA TYR A 380 14.05 -25.57 15.68
C TYR A 380 12.67 -26.11 16.04
N GLU A 381 12.59 -27.43 16.16
CA GLU A 381 11.39 -28.15 16.56
C GLU A 381 11.79 -29.31 17.46
N ILE A 382 11.12 -29.42 18.59
CA ILE A 382 11.28 -30.50 19.56
C ILE A 382 9.89 -31.05 19.85
N THR A 383 9.67 -32.29 19.47
CA THR A 383 8.43 -33.03 19.70
C THR A 383 8.59 -33.94 20.91
N GLU A 384 7.53 -34.44 21.51
CA GLU A 384 7.52 -35.44 22.57
C GLU A 384 8.05 -34.97 23.94
N LEU A 385 7.82 -33.69 24.30
CA LEU A 385 8.09 -33.24 25.66
C LEU A 385 6.87 -33.45 26.56
N PRO A 386 7.02 -34.08 27.75
CA PRO A 386 5.92 -34.14 28.71
C PRO A 386 5.42 -32.76 29.13
N ALA A 387 4.16 -32.67 29.57
CA ALA A 387 3.68 -31.43 30.13
C ALA A 387 4.50 -31.01 31.34
N GLY A 388 4.94 -29.74 31.39
CA GLY A 388 5.82 -29.27 32.45
C GLY A 388 6.37 -27.86 32.20
N VAL A 389 7.22 -27.41 33.12
CA VAL A 389 7.95 -26.15 32.98
C VAL A 389 9.41 -26.46 32.67
N TYR A 390 9.92 -25.86 31.63
CA TYR A 390 11.24 -26.14 31.08
C TYR A 390 12.12 -24.88 31.07
N ARG A 391 13.42 -25.10 31.01
CA ARG A 391 14.45 -24.11 30.75
C ARG A 391 15.08 -24.41 29.40
N LEU A 392 15.13 -23.41 28.51
CA LEU A 392 15.70 -23.52 27.17
C LEU A 392 17.07 -22.84 27.15
N GLU A 393 18.10 -23.51 26.68
CA GLU A 393 19.44 -22.97 26.50
C GLU A 393 19.85 -23.05 25.03
N ILE A 394 20.30 -21.93 24.47
CA ILE A 394 20.68 -21.83 23.08
C ILE A 394 22.09 -21.27 22.97
N ALA A 395 22.94 -21.98 22.25
CA ALA A 395 24.35 -21.67 22.05
C ALA A 395 24.74 -21.76 20.57
N SER A 396 25.49 -20.78 20.09
CA SER A 396 26.09 -20.78 18.76
C SER A 396 27.48 -20.12 18.80
N ASN A 397 28.39 -20.55 17.94
CA ASN A 397 29.75 -19.98 17.87
C ASN A 397 29.69 -18.49 17.48
N GLY A 398 30.35 -17.63 18.26
CA GLY A 398 30.37 -16.18 18.05
C GLY A 398 29.21 -15.43 18.73
N PHE A 399 28.33 -16.16 19.45
CA PHE A 399 27.19 -15.55 20.17
C PHE A 399 27.23 -15.89 21.66
N GLN A 400 26.66 -15.03 22.49
CA GLN A 400 26.45 -15.29 23.91
C GLN A 400 25.40 -16.37 24.10
N LYS A 401 25.62 -17.29 25.02
CA LYS A 401 24.66 -18.33 25.41
C LYS A 401 23.41 -17.65 25.98
N THR A 402 22.24 -17.93 25.41
CA THR A 402 20.96 -17.39 25.90
C THR A 402 20.17 -18.45 26.63
N VAL A 403 19.70 -18.12 27.83
CA VAL A 403 18.94 -19.03 28.71
C VAL A 403 17.53 -18.43 28.89
N VAL A 404 16.51 -19.14 28.42
CA VAL A 404 15.09 -18.76 28.59
C VAL A 404 14.50 -19.63 29.69
N GLN A 405 14.06 -19.02 30.78
CA GLN A 405 13.45 -19.73 31.91
C GLN A 405 11.91 -19.62 31.88
N GLY A 406 11.24 -20.61 32.48
CA GLY A 406 9.78 -20.59 32.65
C GLY A 406 8.98 -20.96 31.41
N VAL A 407 9.53 -21.78 30.51
CA VAL A 407 8.79 -22.28 29.34
C VAL A 407 7.82 -23.35 29.79
N SER A 408 6.54 -23.00 30.01
CA SER A 408 5.49 -23.97 30.42
C SER A 408 4.87 -24.62 29.20
N LEU A 409 4.84 -25.95 29.16
CA LEU A 409 4.18 -26.75 28.14
C LEU A 409 2.95 -27.43 28.74
N GLY A 410 1.77 -27.24 28.13
CA GLY A 410 0.56 -27.95 28.51
C GLY A 410 0.44 -29.26 27.72
N GLY A 411 -0.17 -30.29 28.28
CA GLY A 411 -0.30 -31.59 27.60
C GLY A 411 -1.00 -31.50 26.25
N GLY A 412 -0.36 -31.98 25.18
CA GLY A 412 -0.90 -32.00 23.82
C GLY A 412 -0.93 -30.67 23.09
N VAL A 413 -0.22 -29.63 23.59
CA VAL A 413 -0.19 -28.29 22.98
C VAL A 413 1.21 -28.01 22.43
N GLU A 414 1.29 -27.55 21.19
CA GLU A 414 2.51 -27.02 20.60
C GLU A 414 2.72 -25.56 21.05
N ARG A 415 3.94 -25.24 21.51
CA ARG A 415 4.31 -23.88 21.91
C ARG A 415 5.45 -23.36 21.05
N ARG A 416 5.33 -22.15 20.56
CA ARG A 416 6.36 -21.42 19.84
C ARG A 416 7.14 -20.49 20.79
N GLN A 417 8.49 -20.53 20.71
CA GLN A 417 9.39 -19.69 21.48
C GLN A 417 10.53 -19.21 20.59
N ASP A 418 10.43 -18.01 20.06
CA ASP A 418 11.52 -17.39 19.28
C ASP A 418 12.58 -16.77 20.19
N VAL A 419 13.87 -16.84 19.79
CA VAL A 419 14.98 -16.38 20.62
C VAL A 419 15.99 -15.57 19.82
N THR A 420 16.40 -14.41 20.37
CA THR A 420 17.43 -13.55 19.77
C THR A 420 18.75 -13.71 20.50
N LEU A 421 19.82 -14.10 19.78
CA LEU A 421 21.17 -14.20 20.33
C LEU A 421 21.94 -12.89 20.18
N ARG A 422 22.81 -12.59 21.16
CA ARG A 422 23.70 -11.43 21.12
C ARG A 422 25.11 -11.86 20.73
N VAL A 423 25.79 -11.07 19.92
CA VAL A 423 27.19 -11.29 19.55
C VAL A 423 28.07 -11.20 20.78
N GLY A 424 28.95 -12.19 20.99
CA GLY A 424 29.84 -12.28 22.13
C GLY A 424 30.42 -13.67 22.31
N SER A 425 31.26 -13.87 23.34
CA SER A 425 31.84 -15.19 23.59
C SER A 425 30.83 -16.13 24.27
N VAL A 426 30.89 -17.43 23.94
CA VAL A 426 30.03 -18.51 24.49
C VAL A 426 30.06 -18.63 26.02
N ASN A 427 31.10 -18.09 26.66
CA ASN A 427 31.28 -18.14 28.12
C ASN A 427 30.46 -17.05 28.87
N GLN A 428 29.77 -16.15 28.13
CA GLN A 428 28.85 -15.16 28.69
C GLN A 428 27.40 -15.62 28.44
N SER A 429 26.61 -15.70 29.51
CA SER A 429 25.18 -16.09 29.41
C SER A 429 24.25 -14.91 29.65
N VAL A 430 23.19 -14.81 28.84
CA VAL A 430 22.09 -13.86 29.03
C VAL A 430 20.85 -14.64 29.48
N MET A 431 20.25 -14.21 30.59
CA MET A 431 19.06 -14.83 31.13
C MET A 431 17.79 -14.04 30.69
N VAL A 432 16.82 -14.73 30.14
CA VAL A 432 15.54 -14.16 29.69
C VAL A 432 14.41 -14.95 30.34
N THR A 433 13.40 -14.27 30.86
CA THR A 433 12.20 -14.94 31.40
C THR A 433 11.15 -15.02 30.30
N ALA A 434 10.56 -16.20 30.07
CA ALA A 434 9.51 -16.40 29.08
C ALA A 434 8.25 -15.59 29.48
N ALA A 435 7.70 -14.85 28.51
CA ALA A 435 6.42 -14.17 28.71
C ALA A 435 5.27 -15.19 28.86
N ALA A 436 4.28 -14.86 29.67
CA ALA A 436 3.08 -15.71 29.83
C ALA A 436 2.40 -15.93 28.47
N PRO A 437 1.83 -17.12 28.21
CA PRO A 437 1.23 -17.46 26.94
C PRO A 437 0.00 -16.60 26.69
N LEU A 438 0.07 -15.76 25.64
CA LEU A 438 -1.14 -15.23 24.99
C LEU A 438 -1.72 -16.37 24.14
N LEU A 439 -2.94 -16.76 24.42
CA LEU A 439 -3.70 -17.68 23.58
C LEU A 439 -3.88 -17.02 22.21
N SER A 440 -3.05 -17.38 21.26
CA SER A 440 -3.23 -17.02 19.86
C SER A 440 -4.01 -18.14 19.17
N THR A 441 -5.27 -17.88 18.90
CA THR A 441 -6.01 -18.57 17.85
C THR A 441 -5.47 -18.07 16.54
N ASP A 442 -4.78 -18.94 15.80
CA ASP A 442 -4.39 -18.69 14.42
C ASP A 442 -5.64 -18.51 13.55
N SER A 443 -5.77 -17.35 12.99
CA SER A 443 -6.39 -17.15 11.68
C SER A 443 -5.68 -15.98 11.00
N ALA A 444 -4.89 -16.42 10.03
CA ALA A 444 -4.49 -15.80 8.77
C ALA A 444 -4.54 -14.30 8.57
N GLU A 445 -3.35 -13.82 8.22
CA GLU A 445 -2.99 -12.93 7.08
C GLU A 445 -3.47 -11.48 7.04
N LEU A 446 -2.44 -10.67 6.87
CA LEU A 446 -2.34 -9.38 6.16
C LEU A 446 -2.80 -8.11 6.90
N ALA A 447 -1.83 -7.35 7.34
CA ALA A 447 -1.50 -6.02 6.81
C ALA A 447 -0.39 -5.34 7.60
N GLU A 448 0.64 -4.94 6.88
CA GLU A 448 1.67 -3.99 7.29
C GLU A 448 1.08 -2.60 7.56
N GLY A 449 1.72 -1.88 8.49
CA GLY A 449 1.81 -0.45 8.34
C GLY A 449 1.59 0.40 9.58
N SER A 450 2.67 0.71 10.25
CA SER A 450 3.08 1.99 10.87
C SER A 450 2.35 2.58 12.07
N ALA A 451 3.11 2.66 13.13
CA ALA A 451 3.47 3.81 14.00
C ALA A 451 2.34 4.75 14.46
N GLY A 452 2.01 4.80 15.67
CA GLY A 452 2.62 5.41 16.84
C GLY A 452 2.50 6.92 16.92
N ALA A 453 1.59 7.46 17.75
CA ALA A 453 1.78 8.73 18.38
C ALA A 453 0.90 8.88 19.64
N ARG A 454 1.50 9.47 20.61
CA ARG A 454 1.13 9.57 22.01
C ARG A 454 0.02 10.60 22.28
N ILE A 455 -0.74 10.27 23.29
CA ILE A 455 -1.72 11.08 24.03
C ILE A 455 -1.05 12.31 24.71
N GLY A 456 -1.73 13.42 24.60
CA GLY A 456 -1.51 14.59 25.42
C GLY A 456 -2.82 15.31 25.72
N THR A 457 -3.24 15.24 26.97
CA THR A 457 -4.39 15.94 27.56
C THR A 457 -4.09 17.40 27.81
N SER A 458 -5.06 18.28 27.62
CA SER A 458 -5.49 19.27 28.60
C SER A 458 -6.63 20.19 28.16
N ARG A 459 -7.45 20.40 29.04
CA ARG A 459 -8.60 21.23 29.37
C ARG A 459 -8.41 22.74 29.10
N GLU A 460 -9.40 23.50 28.66
CA GLU A 460 -10.25 24.34 29.48
C GLU A 460 -11.13 25.31 28.67
N MET A 461 -12.32 25.43 29.15
CA MET A 461 -13.39 26.42 29.15
C MET A 461 -13.16 27.83 28.59
N GLY A 462 -14.25 28.32 27.97
CA GLY A 462 -14.49 29.76 27.81
C GLY A 462 -15.76 30.12 27.06
N SER A 463 -16.76 30.54 27.77
CA SER A 463 -18.10 31.01 27.36
C SER A 463 -18.10 32.37 26.70
N GLY A 464 -19.05 32.64 25.80
CA GLY A 464 -19.35 34.00 25.33
C GLY A 464 -20.57 34.13 24.44
N ARG A 465 -21.64 34.60 24.99
CA ARG A 465 -22.92 34.95 24.35
C ARG A 465 -22.80 36.18 23.44
N GLY A 466 -23.60 36.20 22.35
CA GLY A 466 -23.88 37.45 21.64
C GLY A 466 -25.00 37.27 20.62
N VAL A 467 -26.17 37.76 20.96
CA VAL A 467 -27.41 37.76 20.14
C VAL A 467 -27.46 39.05 19.31
N ALA A 468 -27.83 38.97 18.05
CA ALA A 468 -28.48 40.10 17.36
C ALA A 468 -29.35 39.60 16.18
N ARG A 469 -30.60 39.99 16.27
CA ARG A 469 -31.67 39.84 15.25
C ARG A 469 -31.64 40.95 14.22
N ALA A 470 -32.04 40.67 12.97
CA ALA A 470 -32.91 41.54 12.13
C ALA A 470 -33.27 40.80 10.82
N HIS A 471 -34.43 40.58 10.67
CA HIS A 471 -35.63 40.92 9.89
C HIS A 471 -35.50 40.90 8.35
N SER A 472 -36.43 40.15 7.84
CA SER A 472 -36.97 39.84 6.53
C SER A 472 -37.25 40.99 5.57
N SER A 473 -37.17 40.71 4.25
CA SER A 473 -38.24 41.10 3.34
C SER A 473 -38.28 40.23 2.07
N ILE A 474 -39.49 39.83 1.74
CA ILE A 474 -39.97 39.03 0.63
C ILE A 474 -40.06 39.91 -0.61
N GLY A 475 -39.65 39.43 -1.76
CA GLY A 475 -39.90 39.97 -3.08
C GLY A 475 -40.13 38.91 -4.15
N ARG A 476 -41.37 38.79 -4.55
CA ARG A 476 -41.90 37.88 -5.59
C ARG A 476 -41.72 38.50 -6.96
N GLY A 477 -41.39 37.70 -7.99
CA GLY A 477 -41.40 38.15 -9.39
C GLY A 477 -41.26 36.99 -10.39
N GLU A 478 -42.34 36.77 -11.12
CA GLU A 478 -42.57 35.82 -12.21
C GLU A 478 -41.84 36.18 -13.51
N GLY A 479 -41.62 35.14 -14.33
CA GLY A 479 -41.83 35.25 -15.78
C GLY A 479 -40.62 35.11 -16.70
N GLY A 480 -40.50 34.00 -17.33
CA GLY A 480 -40.28 33.57 -18.70
C GLY A 480 -39.50 34.43 -19.72
N GLY A 481 -38.69 33.76 -20.55
CA GLY A 481 -38.30 34.28 -21.87
C GLY A 481 -36.88 33.89 -22.31
N ILE A 482 -36.85 33.04 -23.31
CA ILE A 482 -35.66 32.67 -24.09
C ILE A 482 -35.31 33.83 -25.02
N GLY A 483 -34.04 34.26 -25.06
CA GLY A 483 -33.56 35.22 -26.05
C GLY A 483 -32.11 35.59 -25.81
N GLY A 484 -31.23 35.25 -26.77
CA GLY A 484 -29.83 35.65 -26.77
C GLY A 484 -29.73 37.19 -26.70
N GLY A 485 -29.05 37.64 -25.63
CA GLY A 485 -28.82 39.05 -25.41
C GLY A 485 -27.59 39.26 -24.56
N ILE A 486 -26.77 40.17 -24.99
CA ILE A 486 -25.61 40.77 -24.36
C ILE A 486 -25.76 40.77 -22.84
N PHE A 487 -24.88 40.05 -22.17
CA PHE A 487 -24.87 39.96 -20.70
C PHE A 487 -24.55 41.32 -20.10
N ASP A 488 -25.57 41.96 -19.51
CA ASP A 488 -25.44 43.17 -18.72
C ASP A 488 -24.56 42.90 -17.47
N ALA A 489 -23.60 43.78 -17.25
CA ALA A 489 -22.69 43.70 -16.09
C ALA A 489 -23.42 43.72 -14.74
N GLY A 490 -24.65 44.22 -14.70
CA GLY A 490 -25.52 44.18 -13.53
C GLY A 490 -26.06 42.79 -13.22
N ALA A 491 -26.50 42.06 -14.24
CA ALA A 491 -27.02 40.70 -14.08
C ALA A 491 -25.91 39.72 -13.63
N ILE A 492 -24.66 39.94 -14.05
CA ILE A 492 -23.49 39.20 -13.57
C ILE A 492 -23.19 39.51 -12.09
N ALA A 493 -23.35 40.77 -11.65
CA ALA A 493 -23.15 41.17 -10.25
C ALA A 493 -24.24 40.61 -9.32
N ASP A 494 -25.48 40.49 -9.80
CA ASP A 494 -26.61 39.93 -9.05
C ASP A 494 -26.55 38.40 -9.02
N ALA A 495 -26.15 37.75 -10.10
CA ALA A 495 -25.81 36.31 -10.12
C ALA A 495 -24.60 36.01 -9.20
N ARG A 496 -23.62 36.91 -9.16
CA ARG A 496 -22.47 36.79 -8.19
C ARG A 496 -22.97 36.87 -6.75
N ARG A 497 -23.89 37.73 -6.39
CA ARG A 497 -24.45 37.84 -5.03
C ARG A 497 -25.32 36.65 -4.65
N ALA A 498 -26.09 36.12 -5.57
CA ALA A 498 -26.95 34.96 -5.33
C ALA A 498 -26.14 33.66 -5.14
N MET A 499 -25.03 33.52 -5.84
CA MET A 499 -24.21 32.30 -5.78
C MET A 499 -23.07 32.36 -4.73
N ALA A 500 -22.65 33.52 -4.26
CA ALA A 500 -21.60 33.68 -3.25
C ALA A 500 -21.89 32.97 -1.91
N ALA A 501 -23.09 32.44 -1.75
CA ALA A 501 -23.60 31.86 -0.53
C ALA A 501 -24.24 30.49 -0.72
N ALA A 502 -23.84 29.73 -1.74
CA ALA A 502 -24.44 28.42 -2.03
C ALA A 502 -24.22 27.37 -0.97
N ALA A 503 -23.12 27.46 -0.18
CA ALA A 503 -22.88 26.62 0.97
C ALA A 503 -22.33 27.41 2.15
N GLU A 504 -22.62 26.94 3.36
CA GLU A 504 -22.00 27.39 4.59
C GLU A 504 -20.97 26.34 5.02
N GLY A 505 -19.74 26.80 5.38
CA GLY A 505 -18.71 25.94 5.89
C GLY A 505 -18.70 25.92 7.42
N SER A 506 -18.58 24.75 7.99
CA SER A 506 -18.31 24.57 9.42
C SER A 506 -17.12 23.64 9.63
N ASN A 507 -16.24 24.01 10.58
CA ASN A 507 -15.20 23.11 11.01
C ASN A 507 -15.74 22.21 12.14
N LEU A 508 -15.71 20.89 11.90
CA LEU A 508 -16.11 19.86 12.85
C LEU A 508 -14.83 19.15 13.36
N GLY A 509 -13.95 19.90 14.04
CA GLY A 509 -12.61 19.40 14.39
C GLY A 509 -11.72 19.29 13.15
N ASP A 510 -11.27 18.06 12.83
CA ASP A 510 -10.47 17.76 11.63
C ASP A 510 -11.30 17.59 10.36
N LEU A 511 -12.64 17.68 10.47
CA LEU A 511 -13.58 17.53 9.37
C LEU A 511 -14.06 18.91 8.91
N PHE A 512 -14.27 19.07 7.61
CA PHE A 512 -14.83 20.27 7.03
C PHE A 512 -16.16 19.94 6.32
N GLU A 513 -17.24 20.64 6.68
CA GLU A 513 -18.59 20.43 6.11
C GLU A 513 -18.96 21.56 5.15
N TYR A 514 -19.46 21.20 3.97
CA TYR A 514 -20.18 22.08 3.06
C TYR A 514 -21.69 21.85 3.23
N LYS A 515 -22.34 22.66 4.01
CA LYS A 515 -23.81 22.62 4.15
C LYS A 515 -24.44 23.46 3.05
N LEU A 516 -25.16 22.82 2.13
CA LEU A 516 -25.86 23.52 1.06
C LEU A 516 -27.03 24.33 1.64
N LYS A 517 -27.21 25.58 1.18
CA LYS A 517 -28.29 26.47 1.61
C LYS A 517 -29.62 26.09 1.01
N ASP A 518 -29.59 25.72 -0.26
CA ASP A 518 -30.77 25.32 -1.00
C ASP A 518 -30.98 23.81 -0.90
N ARG A 519 -32.22 23.41 -0.70
CA ARG A 519 -32.59 22.01 -0.73
C ARG A 519 -32.46 21.46 -2.15
N VAL A 520 -31.99 20.24 -2.28
CA VAL A 520 -31.74 19.60 -3.57
C VAL A 520 -32.67 18.42 -3.81
N THR A 521 -32.98 18.19 -5.08
CA THR A 521 -33.73 17.02 -5.54
C THR A 521 -32.82 16.22 -6.48
N ILE A 522 -32.47 14.97 -6.07
CA ILE A 522 -31.70 14.04 -6.89
C ILE A 522 -32.46 12.71 -6.90
N ARG A 523 -32.97 12.34 -8.07
CA ARG A 523 -33.74 11.12 -8.21
C ARG A 523 -32.82 9.90 -8.08
N LYS A 524 -33.38 8.76 -7.74
CA LYS A 524 -32.71 7.45 -7.73
C LYS A 524 -31.98 7.20 -9.06
N ASN A 525 -30.76 6.70 -8.97
CA ASN A 525 -29.86 6.42 -10.09
C ASN A 525 -29.52 7.65 -10.95
N GLN A 526 -29.49 8.84 -10.34
CA GLN A 526 -29.08 10.07 -10.98
C GLN A 526 -27.90 10.72 -10.24
N SER A 527 -27.09 11.43 -11.01
CA SER A 527 -26.02 12.27 -10.51
C SER A 527 -26.40 13.73 -10.66
N ALA A 528 -25.95 14.57 -9.75
CA ALA A 528 -26.16 16.01 -9.80
C ALA A 528 -24.84 16.76 -9.61
N LEU A 529 -24.70 17.88 -10.31
CA LEU A 529 -23.69 18.90 -10.00
C LEU A 529 -24.34 19.93 -9.08
N VAL A 530 -23.87 19.97 -7.83
CA VAL A 530 -24.37 20.95 -6.86
C VAL A 530 -23.31 22.03 -6.63
N PRO A 531 -23.71 23.33 -6.64
CA PRO A 531 -22.75 24.42 -6.43
C PRO A 531 -22.29 24.43 -4.97
N ILE A 532 -20.97 24.55 -4.77
CA ILE A 532 -20.39 24.70 -3.43
C ILE A 532 -20.08 26.16 -3.15
N LEU A 533 -19.37 26.80 -4.10
CA LEU A 533 -18.95 28.19 -3.95
C LEU A 533 -18.77 28.88 -5.30
N GLN A 534 -18.89 30.21 -5.25
CA GLN A 534 -18.47 31.10 -6.33
C GLN A 534 -17.88 32.35 -5.70
N VAL A 535 -16.58 32.53 -5.79
CA VAL A 535 -15.89 33.63 -5.12
C VAL A 535 -14.82 34.24 -6.01
N PRO A 536 -14.52 35.54 -5.90
CA PRO A 536 -13.32 36.12 -6.46
C PRO A 536 -12.08 35.53 -5.72
N VAL A 537 -10.99 35.27 -6.46
CA VAL A 537 -9.75 34.70 -5.92
C VAL A 537 -8.53 35.49 -6.36
N GLY A 538 -7.51 35.53 -5.48
CA GLY A 538 -6.21 36.06 -5.85
C GLY A 538 -5.47 35.10 -6.79
N ILE A 539 -5.10 35.58 -7.97
CA ILE A 539 -4.34 34.77 -8.95
C ILE A 539 -3.12 35.52 -9.44
N GLU A 540 -1.99 34.85 -9.39
CA GLU A 540 -0.76 35.26 -10.03
C GLU A 540 -0.38 34.28 -11.12
N ARG A 541 -0.25 34.74 -12.36
CA ARG A 541 0.13 33.88 -13.52
C ARG A 541 1.63 33.70 -13.58
N VAL A 542 2.06 32.46 -13.62
CA VAL A 542 3.47 32.08 -13.75
C VAL A 542 3.63 30.88 -14.70
N SER A 543 4.85 30.64 -15.13
CA SER A 543 5.22 29.40 -15.84
C SER A 543 6.16 28.60 -14.95
N LEU A 544 5.81 27.36 -14.67
CA LEU A 544 6.59 26.44 -13.82
C LEU A 544 7.42 25.51 -14.67
N TRP A 545 8.72 25.49 -14.44
CA TRP A 545 9.61 24.54 -15.07
C TRP A 545 10.38 23.73 -14.02
N ASN A 546 10.48 22.40 -14.23
CA ASN A 546 11.36 21.53 -13.46
C ASN A 546 11.95 20.43 -14.36
N PRO A 547 13.09 19.82 -13.96
CA PRO A 547 13.74 18.78 -14.76
C PRO A 547 12.90 17.52 -14.98
N SER A 548 11.99 17.19 -14.07
CA SER A 548 11.16 15.97 -14.14
C SER A 548 10.11 16.01 -15.24
N LEU A 549 9.85 17.18 -15.81
CA LEU A 549 8.94 17.31 -16.97
C LEU A 549 9.50 16.66 -18.24
N ASN A 550 10.80 16.36 -18.30
CA ASN A 550 11.50 15.88 -19.51
C ASN A 550 11.16 16.71 -20.78
N SER A 551 10.87 17.98 -20.60
CA SER A 551 10.44 18.91 -21.64
C SER A 551 11.17 20.24 -21.47
N PRO A 552 11.63 20.86 -22.55
CA PRO A 552 12.15 22.22 -22.50
C PRO A 552 11.04 23.27 -22.34
N ARG A 553 9.78 22.87 -22.44
CA ARG A 553 8.64 23.76 -22.28
C ARG A 553 8.12 23.71 -20.84
N PRO A 554 8.05 24.87 -20.15
CA PRO A 554 7.43 24.93 -18.84
C PRO A 554 5.91 24.71 -18.91
N LEU A 555 5.30 24.49 -17.75
CA LEU A 555 3.85 24.44 -17.61
C LEU A 555 3.34 25.84 -17.25
N ARG A 556 2.26 26.27 -17.90
CA ARG A 556 1.48 27.41 -17.40
C ARG A 556 0.89 27.07 -16.05
N ALA A 557 1.11 27.92 -15.09
CA ALA A 557 0.69 27.71 -13.72
C ALA A 557 0.09 28.98 -13.12
N LEU A 558 -0.64 28.80 -12.04
CA LEU A 558 -1.27 29.87 -11.28
C LEU A 558 -0.91 29.71 -9.80
N PHE A 559 -0.48 30.76 -9.15
CA PHE A 559 -0.61 30.86 -7.71
C PHE A 559 -2.06 31.24 -7.39
N LEU A 560 -2.79 30.29 -6.87
CA LEU A 560 -4.18 30.48 -6.40
C LEU A 560 -4.15 30.73 -4.91
N THR A 561 -4.68 31.89 -4.49
CA THR A 561 -4.92 32.21 -3.07
C THR A 561 -6.38 31.99 -2.76
N ASN A 562 -6.67 31.06 -1.83
CA ASN A 562 -8.04 30.83 -1.37
C ASN A 562 -8.50 31.99 -0.47
N SER A 563 -9.20 32.95 -1.06
CA SER A 563 -9.79 34.10 -0.36
C SER A 563 -11.17 33.82 0.25
N SER A 564 -11.68 32.59 0.11
CA SER A 564 -12.97 32.17 0.71
C SER A 564 -12.78 31.79 2.19
N ALA A 565 -13.91 31.77 2.92
CA ALA A 565 -13.95 31.20 4.29
C ALA A 565 -14.00 29.66 4.30
N LEU A 566 -14.09 29.02 3.12
CA LEU A 566 -14.22 27.58 2.98
C LEU A 566 -12.87 26.95 2.66
N THR A 567 -12.59 25.78 3.20
CA THR A 567 -11.50 24.93 2.68
C THR A 567 -11.93 24.42 1.30
N LEU A 568 -11.13 24.61 0.27
CA LEU A 568 -11.34 23.98 -1.03
C LEU A 568 -10.85 22.54 -0.94
N ASP A 569 -11.73 21.59 -1.14
CA ASP A 569 -11.36 20.17 -1.15
C ASP A 569 -10.57 19.81 -2.41
N GLY A 570 -9.74 18.77 -2.35
CA GLY A 570 -8.96 18.32 -3.50
C GLY A 570 -9.84 17.84 -4.66
N GLY A 571 -9.46 18.21 -5.88
CA GLY A 571 -10.26 17.87 -7.06
C GLY A 571 -9.69 18.37 -8.38
N SER A 572 -10.42 18.12 -9.46
CA SER A 572 -10.06 18.65 -10.77
C SER A 572 -10.44 20.12 -10.92
N PHE A 573 -9.65 20.85 -11.70
CA PHE A 573 -9.99 22.20 -12.07
C PHE A 573 -9.77 22.44 -13.56
N SER A 574 -10.62 23.29 -14.15
CA SER A 574 -10.46 23.82 -15.50
C SER A 574 -10.23 25.33 -15.46
N VAL A 575 -9.40 25.80 -16.38
CA VAL A 575 -9.06 27.24 -16.53
C VAL A 575 -9.68 27.77 -17.81
N LEU A 576 -10.44 28.83 -17.67
CA LEU A 576 -10.98 29.61 -18.79
C LEU A 576 -10.23 30.95 -18.84
N ASP A 577 -9.61 31.26 -19.96
CA ASP A 577 -8.96 32.56 -20.22
C ASP A 577 -9.61 33.22 -21.42
N LYS A 578 -10.14 34.45 -21.25
CA LYS A 578 -10.87 35.19 -22.30
C LYS A 578 -11.96 34.33 -22.96
N GLU A 579 -12.77 33.65 -22.14
CA GLU A 579 -13.90 32.80 -22.57
C GLU A 579 -13.47 31.52 -23.33
N THR A 580 -12.20 31.26 -23.41
CA THR A 580 -11.62 30.06 -24.07
C THR A 580 -11.08 29.09 -23.04
N PHE A 581 -11.26 27.79 -23.27
CA PHE A 581 -10.64 26.75 -22.46
C PHE A 581 -9.10 26.82 -22.62
N ALA A 582 -8.43 27.08 -21.50
CA ALA A 582 -6.98 27.26 -21.47
C ALA A 582 -6.22 26.02 -20.95
N GLY A 583 -6.93 25.08 -20.32
CA GLY A 583 -6.38 23.84 -19.81
C GLY A 583 -7.03 23.39 -18.51
N GLU A 584 -6.55 22.30 -17.98
CA GLU A 584 -7.06 21.66 -16.75
C GLU A 584 -5.95 21.07 -15.91
N GLY A 585 -6.22 20.76 -14.65
CA GLY A 585 -5.28 20.15 -13.73
C GLY A 585 -5.97 19.58 -12.49
N LEU A 586 -5.16 19.18 -11.55
CA LEU A 586 -5.58 18.68 -10.23
C LEU A 586 -5.03 19.60 -9.14
N THR A 587 -5.79 19.74 -8.07
CA THR A 587 -5.35 20.45 -6.88
C THR A 587 -5.63 19.59 -5.64
N ASP A 588 -4.74 19.67 -4.66
CA ASP A 588 -4.99 19.19 -3.31
C ASP A 588 -5.91 20.17 -2.58
N ALA A 589 -6.30 19.81 -1.36
CA ALA A 589 -7.08 20.71 -0.52
C ALA A 589 -6.33 22.01 -0.21
N ILE A 590 -7.04 23.15 -0.28
CA ILE A 590 -6.49 24.49 -0.04
C ILE A 590 -7.30 25.16 1.09
N LYS A 591 -6.65 25.40 2.23
CA LYS A 591 -7.28 26.07 3.39
C LYS A 591 -7.55 27.56 3.13
N PRO A 592 -8.47 28.20 3.88
CA PRO A 592 -8.68 29.63 3.83
C PRO A 592 -7.37 30.41 4.02
N GLY A 593 -7.09 31.37 3.13
CA GLY A 593 -5.88 32.17 3.13
C GLY A 593 -4.63 31.49 2.58
N GLU A 594 -4.65 30.19 2.30
CA GLU A 594 -3.54 29.45 1.74
C GLU A 594 -3.31 29.80 0.27
N LYS A 595 -2.03 29.91 -0.11
CA LYS A 595 -1.58 30.12 -1.49
C LYS A 595 -1.03 28.80 -2.04
N ARG A 596 -1.53 28.33 -3.19
CA ARG A 596 -1.14 27.08 -3.83
C ARG A 596 -0.76 27.29 -5.29
N LEU A 597 0.34 26.68 -5.71
CA LEU A 597 0.77 26.65 -7.11
C LEU A 597 0.09 25.47 -7.82
N ILE A 598 -0.66 25.74 -8.87
CA ILE A 598 -1.38 24.77 -9.70
C ILE A 598 -1.02 24.95 -11.18
N SER A 599 -0.77 23.87 -11.90
CA SER A 599 -0.44 23.90 -13.34
C SER A 599 -1.59 23.37 -14.17
N TYR A 600 -1.80 23.93 -15.39
CA TYR A 600 -2.95 23.61 -16.20
C TYR A 600 -2.69 23.41 -17.70
N ALA A 601 -1.55 23.85 -18.23
CA ALA A 601 -1.24 23.71 -19.65
C ALA A 601 0.27 23.78 -19.91
N ALA A 602 0.76 23.37 -21.08
CA ALA A 602 2.12 23.66 -21.51
C ALA A 602 2.24 25.12 -21.98
N ASP A 603 3.35 25.79 -21.61
CA ASP A 603 3.67 27.14 -22.11
C ASP A 603 4.51 27.05 -23.37
N LEU A 604 3.87 27.17 -24.51
CA LEU A 604 4.54 27.12 -25.82
C LEU A 604 5.34 28.39 -26.16
N GLY A 605 5.11 29.50 -25.44
CA GLY A 605 5.83 30.77 -25.61
C GLY A 605 7.18 30.82 -24.90
N VAL A 606 7.50 29.87 -24.04
CA VAL A 606 8.74 29.85 -23.25
C VAL A 606 9.49 28.55 -23.48
N ARG A 607 10.83 28.64 -23.49
CA ARG A 607 11.71 27.48 -23.55
C ARG A 607 12.81 27.62 -22.48
N VAL A 608 13.15 26.52 -21.83
CA VAL A 608 14.21 26.41 -20.83
C VAL A 608 15.19 25.33 -21.26
N ASP A 609 16.43 25.71 -21.52
CA ASP A 609 17.53 24.78 -21.80
C ASP A 609 18.45 24.77 -20.56
N VAL A 610 18.97 23.59 -20.20
CA VAL A 610 19.85 23.41 -19.03
C VAL A 610 21.26 23.11 -19.49
N LYS A 611 22.23 23.79 -18.89
CA LYS A 611 23.66 23.50 -19.03
C LYS A 611 24.26 23.24 -17.66
N ASN A 612 25.06 22.20 -17.57
CA ASN A 612 25.81 21.85 -16.38
C ASN A 612 27.29 22.03 -16.64
N GLU A 613 27.93 22.82 -15.80
CA GLU A 613 29.37 23.04 -15.83
C GLU A 613 29.91 22.68 -14.43
N SER A 614 30.98 21.87 -14.39
CA SER A 614 31.59 21.45 -13.13
C SER A 614 32.97 22.12 -13.03
N GLU A 615 33.24 22.75 -11.89
CA GLU A 615 34.58 23.23 -11.58
C GLU A 615 35.49 22.10 -11.09
N PRO A 616 36.79 22.19 -11.31
CA PRO A 616 37.75 21.26 -10.71
C PRO A 616 37.60 21.26 -9.18
N GLN A 617 37.73 20.09 -8.59
CA GLN A 617 37.69 19.92 -7.15
C GLN A 617 38.79 20.74 -6.47
N LYS A 618 38.44 21.61 -5.55
CA LYS A 618 39.38 22.43 -4.78
C LYS A 618 39.47 21.93 -3.35
N ILE A 619 40.68 21.72 -2.86
CA ILE A 619 40.90 21.32 -1.47
C ILE A 619 40.82 22.59 -0.63
N SER A 620 40.02 22.55 0.41
CA SER A 620 39.79 23.69 1.30
C SER A 620 40.46 23.52 2.66
N LYS A 621 40.62 22.28 3.13
CA LYS A 621 41.15 22.03 4.47
C LYS A 621 41.81 20.63 4.56
N VAL A 622 42.88 20.54 5.30
CA VAL A 622 43.54 19.28 5.67
C VAL A 622 43.68 19.23 7.18
N ARG A 623 43.27 18.15 7.77
CA ARG A 623 43.41 17.87 9.22
C ARG A 623 44.08 16.51 9.39
N ILE A 624 45.14 16.49 10.23
CA ILE A 624 45.81 15.25 10.63
C ILE A 624 45.53 15.05 12.10
N SER A 625 45.08 13.86 12.47
CA SER A 625 44.84 13.47 13.85
C SER A 625 44.91 11.94 13.99
N LYS A 626 45.57 11.46 15.01
CA LYS A 626 45.66 10.02 15.37
C LYS A 626 46.02 9.13 14.16
N GLY A 627 47.07 9.47 13.44
CA GLY A 627 47.53 8.67 12.32
C GLY A 627 46.68 8.74 11.03
N THR A 628 45.67 9.59 10.98
CA THR A 628 44.81 9.75 9.80
C THR A 628 44.86 11.21 9.31
N MET A 629 45.11 11.38 8.01
CA MET A 629 44.91 12.65 7.34
C MET A 629 43.52 12.70 6.73
N ILE A 630 42.75 13.69 7.09
CA ILE A 630 41.41 13.98 6.54
C ILE A 630 41.57 15.23 5.65
N GLN A 631 41.33 15.03 4.38
CA GLN A 631 41.32 16.08 3.38
C GLN A 631 39.89 16.44 3.06
N THR A 632 39.51 17.68 3.33
CA THR A 632 38.21 18.23 2.94
C THR A 632 38.37 19.01 1.65
N SER A 633 37.64 18.64 0.65
CA SER A 633 37.58 19.33 -0.64
C SER A 633 36.13 19.76 -0.92
N GLU A 634 35.96 20.78 -1.69
CA GLU A 634 34.66 21.27 -2.13
C GLU A 634 34.52 20.98 -3.64
N MET A 635 33.49 20.22 -3.98
CA MET A 635 33.06 20.04 -5.36
C MET A 635 32.00 21.11 -5.65
N ARG A 636 32.25 21.96 -6.64
CA ARG A 636 31.31 23.00 -7.09
C ARG A 636 30.79 22.66 -8.49
N GLN A 637 29.51 22.93 -8.68
CA GLN A 637 28.83 22.74 -9.95
C GLN A 637 27.95 23.93 -10.26
N GLU A 638 28.08 24.50 -11.45
CA GLU A 638 27.15 25.48 -11.99
C GLU A 638 26.08 24.77 -12.80
N ILE A 639 24.83 25.02 -12.46
CA ILE A 639 23.68 24.62 -13.25
C ILE A 639 23.04 25.89 -13.79
N SER A 640 23.15 26.07 -15.11
CA SER A 640 22.64 27.25 -15.79
C SER A 640 21.37 26.94 -16.54
N TYR A 641 20.31 27.66 -16.21
CA TYR A 641 19.02 27.62 -16.90
C TYR A 641 18.95 28.78 -17.89
N ILE A 642 18.90 28.45 -19.17
CA ILE A 642 18.81 29.44 -20.27
C ILE A 642 17.33 29.52 -20.63
N ILE A 643 16.66 30.59 -20.19
CA ILE A 643 15.24 30.81 -20.32
C ILE A 643 14.99 31.76 -21.47
N ARG A 644 14.31 31.31 -22.50
CA ARG A 644 13.95 32.12 -23.68
C ARG A 644 12.45 32.36 -23.72
N ASN A 645 12.05 33.62 -23.81
CA ASN A 645 10.70 34.06 -24.02
C ASN A 645 10.48 34.41 -25.50
N ASP A 646 9.73 33.54 -26.20
CA ASP A 646 9.34 33.76 -27.59
C ASP A 646 8.01 34.53 -27.75
N ASP A 647 7.40 34.97 -26.65
CA ASP A 647 6.13 35.70 -26.63
C ASP A 647 6.35 37.22 -26.79
N THR A 648 5.22 37.95 -26.93
CA THR A 648 5.18 39.42 -27.03
C THR A 648 4.97 40.09 -25.69
N THR A 649 4.77 39.31 -24.62
CA THR A 649 4.56 39.81 -23.26
C THR A 649 5.65 39.29 -22.32
N PRO A 650 5.98 40.04 -21.25
CA PRO A 650 6.90 39.53 -20.22
C PRO A 650 6.33 38.26 -19.58
N ARG A 651 7.21 37.31 -19.25
CA ARG A 651 6.87 36.06 -18.62
C ARG A 651 7.60 35.91 -17.28
N THR A 652 6.84 35.51 -16.26
CA THR A 652 7.41 35.13 -14.97
C THR A 652 7.53 33.61 -14.91
N ILE A 653 8.78 33.14 -14.82
CA ILE A 653 9.08 31.72 -14.80
C ILE A 653 9.59 31.34 -13.42
N LEU A 654 9.01 30.29 -12.84
CA LEU A 654 9.50 29.63 -11.64
C LEU A 654 10.30 28.40 -12.08
N VAL A 655 11.59 28.41 -11.78
CA VAL A 655 12.47 27.28 -12.03
C VAL A 655 12.59 26.48 -10.73
N GLU A 656 12.14 25.24 -10.73
CA GLU A 656 12.35 24.29 -9.64
C GLU A 656 13.70 23.59 -9.84
N HIS A 657 14.65 23.94 -9.02
CA HIS A 657 15.95 23.31 -8.96
C HIS A 657 15.92 22.21 -7.89
N PRO A 658 16.20 20.93 -8.25
CA PRO A 658 16.02 19.81 -7.34
C PRO A 658 16.97 19.87 -6.14
N LEU A 659 16.46 19.52 -4.95
CA LEU A 659 17.28 19.27 -3.77
C LEU A 659 18.07 17.98 -3.98
N ARG A 660 19.39 18.07 -4.01
CA ARG A 660 20.29 16.92 -4.16
C ARG A 660 20.93 16.57 -2.81
N ALA A 661 20.95 15.27 -2.45
CA ALA A 661 21.53 14.81 -1.19
C ALA A 661 23.03 15.18 -1.10
N GLY A 662 23.38 15.88 -0.02
CA GLY A 662 24.75 16.34 0.24
C GLY A 662 25.19 17.58 -0.53
N TRP A 663 24.38 18.12 -1.45
CA TRP A 663 24.61 19.39 -2.13
C TRP A 663 23.85 20.52 -1.45
N LYS A 664 24.43 21.68 -1.44
CA LYS A 664 23.83 22.93 -0.94
C LYS A 664 24.04 24.05 -1.94
N ILE A 665 23.11 24.95 -2.03
CA ILE A 665 23.31 26.19 -2.80
C ILE A 665 24.51 26.94 -2.21
N ALA A 666 25.43 27.36 -3.06
CA ALA A 666 26.60 28.14 -2.64
C ALA A 666 26.15 29.53 -2.17
N ASP A 667 26.83 30.07 -1.14
CA ASP A 667 26.46 31.33 -0.50
C ASP A 667 26.58 32.55 -1.44
N ASP A 668 27.37 32.44 -2.49
CA ASP A 668 27.62 33.46 -3.52
C ASP A 668 26.59 33.38 -4.68
N GLY A 669 25.67 32.40 -4.66
CA GLY A 669 24.64 32.21 -5.69
C GLY A 669 23.34 32.99 -5.45
N PRO A 670 22.40 32.93 -6.42
CA PRO A 670 21.08 33.48 -6.27
C PRO A 670 20.34 32.78 -5.12
N LYS A 671 19.61 33.55 -4.31
CA LYS A 671 18.80 32.99 -3.24
C LYS A 671 17.45 32.47 -3.79
N PRO A 672 16.99 31.30 -3.38
CA PRO A 672 15.67 30.81 -3.76
C PRO A 672 14.58 31.69 -3.13
N GLU A 673 13.49 31.92 -3.88
CA GLU A 673 12.28 32.59 -3.36
C GLU A 673 11.55 31.69 -2.36
N GLU A 674 11.52 30.38 -2.65
CA GLU A 674 10.84 29.40 -1.84
C GLU A 674 11.63 28.07 -1.84
N THR A 675 11.56 27.34 -0.74
CA THR A 675 12.14 26.00 -0.63
C THR A 675 11.03 25.02 -0.28
N THR A 676 10.86 23.99 -1.12
CA THR A 676 9.92 22.90 -0.88
C THR A 676 10.67 21.68 -0.31
N SER A 677 9.98 20.58 -0.03
CA SER A 677 10.61 19.34 0.43
C SER A 677 11.53 18.68 -0.63
N SER A 678 11.37 19.03 -1.92
CA SER A 678 12.09 18.40 -3.05
C SER A 678 12.88 19.35 -3.93
N ALA A 679 12.65 20.66 -3.83
CA ALA A 679 13.24 21.63 -4.74
C ALA A 679 13.37 23.03 -4.15
N TYR A 680 14.33 23.79 -4.67
CA TYR A 680 14.44 25.24 -4.52
C TYR A 680 13.70 25.90 -5.67
N ARG A 681 12.90 26.95 -5.40
CA ARG A 681 12.19 27.72 -6.43
C ARG A 681 12.87 29.06 -6.66
N PHE A 682 13.26 29.30 -7.89
CA PHE A 682 13.86 30.58 -8.32
C PHE A 682 12.92 31.26 -9.30
N ARG A 683 12.71 32.57 -9.08
CA ARG A 683 11.89 33.41 -9.96
C ARG A 683 12.77 34.10 -11.00
N ALA A 684 12.41 34.01 -12.25
CA ALA A 684 13.00 34.74 -13.34
C ALA A 684 11.90 35.49 -14.12
N ILE A 685 12.09 36.80 -14.36
CA ILE A 685 11.18 37.60 -15.19
C ILE A 685 11.91 37.84 -16.50
N VAL A 686 11.37 37.28 -17.58
CA VAL A 686 12.00 37.36 -18.92
C VAL A 686 11.18 38.26 -19.83
N GLU A 687 11.80 39.33 -20.30
CA GLU A 687 11.18 40.28 -21.19
C GLU A 687 10.78 39.67 -22.54
N PRO A 688 9.88 40.32 -23.29
CA PRO A 688 9.41 39.81 -24.58
C PRO A 688 10.60 39.60 -25.55
N LYS A 689 10.63 38.47 -26.23
CA LYS A 689 11.67 38.11 -27.22
C LYS A 689 13.10 38.05 -26.65
N ALA A 690 13.25 38.04 -25.33
CA ALA A 690 14.54 38.02 -24.65
C ALA A 690 14.94 36.60 -24.20
N THR A 691 16.21 36.47 -23.88
CA THR A 691 16.81 35.30 -23.25
C THR A 691 17.49 35.71 -21.97
N GLN A 692 17.20 35.01 -20.88
CA GLN A 692 17.81 35.24 -19.56
C GLN A 692 18.51 33.98 -19.08
N LYS A 693 19.74 34.14 -18.57
CA LYS A 693 20.48 33.04 -17.90
C LYS A 693 20.27 33.15 -16.39
N LEU A 694 19.83 32.06 -15.78
CA LEU A 694 19.79 31.87 -14.34
C LEU A 694 20.84 30.83 -13.97
N SER A 695 21.91 31.24 -13.33
CA SER A 695 23.01 30.36 -12.90
C SER A 695 22.89 30.06 -11.42
N ILE A 696 22.85 28.79 -11.07
CA ILE A 696 22.76 28.27 -9.72
C ILE A 696 24.03 27.49 -9.42
N TRP A 697 24.74 27.92 -8.40
CA TRP A 697 25.94 27.28 -7.92
C TRP A 697 25.60 26.36 -6.76
N GLU A 698 25.99 25.10 -6.87
CA GLU A 698 25.87 24.12 -5.79
C GLU A 698 27.25 23.67 -5.34
N ALA A 699 27.39 23.43 -4.05
CA ALA A 699 28.62 22.95 -3.45
C ALA A 699 28.37 21.71 -2.60
N LYS A 700 29.30 20.75 -2.69
CA LYS A 700 29.28 19.53 -1.88
C LYS A 700 30.64 19.33 -1.22
N PRO A 701 30.72 19.31 0.12
CA PRO A 701 31.94 18.94 0.80
C PRO A 701 32.21 17.43 0.60
N LEU A 702 33.45 17.10 0.29
CA LEU A 702 33.96 15.74 0.15
C LEU A 702 35.12 15.53 1.11
N GLU A 703 35.04 14.52 1.97
CA GLU A 703 36.12 14.14 2.86
C GLU A 703 36.80 12.88 2.34
N THR A 704 38.10 12.98 2.15
CA THR A 704 38.95 11.82 1.81
C THR A 704 39.90 11.55 3.00
N ARG A 705 40.03 10.30 3.39
CA ARG A 705 40.85 9.85 4.53
C ARG A 705 42.02 9.04 4.04
N TYR A 706 43.21 9.41 4.49
CA TYR A 706 44.47 8.70 4.22
C TYR A 706 45.10 8.25 5.51
N GLN A 707 45.50 6.97 5.60
CA GLN A 707 46.26 6.44 6.73
C GLN A 707 47.73 6.79 6.57
N LEU A 708 48.35 7.44 7.56
CA LEU A 708 49.78 7.81 7.54
C LEU A 708 50.72 6.63 7.60
N THR A 709 50.30 5.48 8.12
CA THR A 709 51.05 4.24 8.11
C THR A 709 51.39 3.75 6.68
N ASN A 710 50.52 4.08 5.71
CA ASN A 710 50.67 3.70 4.30
C ASN A 710 51.32 4.78 3.43
N LEU A 711 51.82 5.85 4.02
CA LEU A 711 52.37 6.99 3.31
C LEU A 711 53.64 6.61 2.54
N THR A 712 53.78 7.10 1.29
CA THR A 712 54.94 6.91 0.43
C THR A 712 55.45 8.28 -0.09
N ASP A 713 56.71 8.33 -0.52
CA ASP A 713 57.26 9.58 -1.14
C ASP A 713 56.49 10.04 -2.36
N GLY A 714 56.09 9.10 -3.22
CA GLY A 714 55.25 9.40 -4.40
C GLY A 714 53.92 10.03 -4.03
N GLN A 715 53.31 9.65 -2.92
CA GLN A 715 52.07 10.27 -2.45
C GLN A 715 52.29 11.70 -1.93
N ILE A 716 53.41 11.96 -1.24
CA ILE A 716 53.75 13.31 -0.80
C ILE A 716 53.91 14.24 -2.01
N GLU A 717 54.59 13.75 -3.06
CA GLU A 717 54.82 14.51 -4.27
C GLU A 717 53.48 14.84 -4.98
N ILE A 718 52.56 13.90 -5.05
CA ILE A 718 51.17 14.10 -5.54
C ILE A 718 50.47 15.17 -4.70
N PHE A 719 50.55 15.10 -3.36
CA PHE A 719 49.91 16.08 -2.49
C PHE A 719 50.50 17.49 -2.65
N LEU A 720 51.82 17.61 -2.91
CA LEU A 720 52.47 18.89 -3.19
C LEU A 720 52.01 19.48 -4.52
N GLN A 721 52.01 18.65 -5.57
CA GLN A 721 51.54 19.08 -6.91
C GLN A 721 50.10 19.55 -6.88
N GLN A 722 49.22 18.85 -6.11
CA GLN A 722 47.83 19.22 -5.94
C GLN A 722 47.62 20.41 -4.97
N LYS A 723 48.71 20.96 -4.38
CA LYS A 723 48.63 21.95 -3.29
C LYS A 723 47.75 21.48 -2.14
N SER A 724 47.79 20.17 -1.87
CA SER A 724 46.97 19.50 -0.86
C SER A 724 47.55 19.51 0.54
N ILE A 725 48.81 19.92 0.67
CA ILE A 725 49.55 20.02 1.93
C ILE A 725 50.40 21.29 1.94
N ASN A 726 50.61 21.81 3.13
CA ASN A 726 51.52 22.95 3.35
C ASN A 726 52.94 22.46 3.70
N PRO A 727 53.97 23.36 3.72
CA PRO A 727 55.35 22.96 4.03
C PRO A 727 55.56 22.37 5.44
N GLU A 728 54.64 22.62 6.37
CA GLU A 728 54.69 22.08 7.72
C GLU A 728 54.29 20.61 7.73
N ILE A 729 53.17 20.29 7.06
CA ILE A 729 52.70 18.90 6.87
C ILE A 729 53.70 18.10 6.06
N GLU A 730 54.30 18.69 4.98
CA GLU A 730 55.34 18.04 4.21
C GLU A 730 56.55 17.64 5.06
N ARG A 731 57.06 18.56 5.89
CA ARG A 731 58.20 18.26 6.78
C ARG A 731 57.90 17.13 7.76
N ALA A 732 56.65 17.11 8.30
CA ALA A 732 56.21 16.01 9.18
C ALA A 732 56.11 14.67 8.45
N PHE A 733 55.61 14.67 7.22
CA PHE A 733 55.50 13.42 6.44
C PHE A 733 56.89 12.88 6.04
N ARG A 734 57.84 13.74 5.63
CA ARG A 734 59.21 13.31 5.31
C ARG A 734 59.91 12.69 6.51
N LYS A 735 59.71 13.20 7.74
CA LYS A 735 60.21 12.58 8.96
C LYS A 735 59.62 11.19 9.21
N ILE A 736 58.35 11.02 8.94
CA ILE A 736 57.67 9.70 9.08
C ILE A 736 58.26 8.71 8.09
N ILE A 737 58.50 9.14 6.80
CA ILE A 737 59.10 8.25 5.79
C ILE A 737 60.52 7.92 6.19
N GLU A 738 61.35 8.88 6.59
CA GLU A 738 62.73 8.63 7.05
C GLU A 738 62.76 7.56 8.17
N GLN A 739 61.83 7.63 9.14
CA GLN A 739 61.74 6.65 10.21
C GLN A 739 61.23 5.27 9.72
N LYS A 740 60.32 5.27 8.75
CA LYS A 740 59.84 4.07 8.09
C LYS A 740 60.90 3.33 7.30
N ASP A 741 61.75 4.12 6.58
CA ASP A 741 62.89 3.57 5.86
C ASP A 741 63.93 2.95 6.77
N LYS A 742 64.13 3.56 7.97
CA LYS A 742 64.99 2.97 9.00
C LYS A 742 64.48 1.59 9.45
N VAL A 743 63.16 1.47 9.71
CA VAL A 743 62.56 0.20 10.08
C VAL A 743 62.74 -0.79 8.94
N SER A 744 62.43 -0.42 7.71
CA SER A 744 62.57 -1.28 6.52
C SER A 744 64.01 -1.72 6.29
N ALA A 745 65.00 -0.88 6.53
CA ALA A 745 66.44 -1.24 6.45
C ALA A 745 66.80 -2.28 7.51
N LEU A 746 66.33 -2.12 8.74
CA LEU A 746 66.56 -3.11 9.80
C LEU A 746 65.87 -4.47 9.52
N ASP A 747 64.66 -4.42 8.95
CA ASP A 747 63.97 -5.66 8.50
C ASP A 747 64.72 -6.36 7.38
N ALA A 748 65.31 -5.60 6.43
CA ALA A 748 66.15 -6.19 5.39
C ALA A 748 67.43 -6.83 5.97
N GLU A 749 68.07 -6.19 6.97
CA GLU A 749 69.21 -6.77 7.66
C GLU A 749 68.87 -8.04 8.41
N ILE A 750 67.71 -8.05 9.11
CA ILE A 750 67.22 -9.24 9.80
C ILE A 750 66.96 -10.38 8.80
N THR A 751 66.36 -10.07 7.66
CA THR A 751 66.10 -11.05 6.60
C THR A 751 67.41 -11.62 6.07
N ASN A 752 68.40 -10.79 5.79
CA ASN A 752 69.71 -11.23 5.32
C ASN A 752 70.41 -12.17 6.34
N ARG A 753 70.26 -11.87 7.64
CA ARG A 753 70.82 -12.75 8.68
C ARG A 753 70.11 -14.07 8.80
N ASN A 754 68.79 -14.07 8.63
CA ASN A 754 68.01 -15.30 8.58
C ASN A 754 68.35 -16.16 7.38
N ASP A 755 68.55 -15.54 6.21
CA ASP A 755 68.98 -16.25 5.00
C ASP A 755 70.38 -16.83 5.14
N GLU A 756 71.31 -16.09 5.81
CA GLU A 756 72.64 -16.62 6.15
C GLU A 756 72.53 -17.81 7.09
N THR A 757 71.70 -17.76 8.12
CA THR A 757 71.40 -18.83 9.04
C THR A 757 70.91 -20.09 8.32
N GLN A 758 69.97 -19.92 7.39
CA GLN A 758 69.43 -21.03 6.61
C GLN A 758 70.49 -21.70 5.75
N LYS A 759 71.32 -20.90 5.07
CA LYS A 759 72.43 -21.44 4.27
C LYS A 759 73.41 -22.24 5.11
N ILE A 760 73.71 -21.79 6.33
CA ILE A 760 74.61 -22.53 7.24
C ILE A 760 73.94 -23.85 7.66
N TYR A 761 72.63 -23.88 7.97
CA TYR A 761 71.91 -25.10 8.29
C TYR A 761 71.93 -26.09 7.13
N ASP A 762 71.68 -25.63 5.93
CA ASP A 762 71.73 -26.49 4.73
C ASP A 762 73.11 -27.06 4.49
N ASP A 763 74.19 -26.30 4.72
CA ASP A 763 75.53 -26.73 4.59
C ASP A 763 75.93 -27.68 5.72
N GLN A 764 75.49 -27.45 6.97
CA GLN A 764 75.71 -28.39 8.10
C GLN A 764 74.99 -29.71 7.83
N GLN A 765 73.79 -29.72 7.24
CA GLN A 765 73.17 -30.98 6.90
C GLN A 765 74.00 -31.76 5.88
N ARG A 766 74.48 -31.10 4.82
CA ARG A 766 75.37 -31.70 3.83
C ARG A 766 76.63 -32.24 4.42
N LEU A 767 77.29 -31.50 5.35
CA LEU A 767 78.51 -31.92 6.03
C LEU A 767 78.26 -33.15 6.93
N ARG A 768 77.14 -33.21 7.66
CA ARG A 768 76.69 -34.31 8.47
C ARG A 768 76.41 -35.60 7.66
N GLU A 769 75.82 -35.44 6.45
CA GLU A 769 75.64 -36.58 5.55
C GLU A 769 76.90 -37.08 4.96
N ASN A 770 77.84 -36.18 4.57
CA ASN A 770 79.16 -36.54 4.13
C ASN A 770 79.94 -37.28 5.22
N LEU A 771 79.95 -36.84 6.49
CA LEU A 771 80.56 -37.52 7.65
C LEU A 771 80.00 -38.89 7.81
N LYS A 772 78.70 -39.13 7.66
CA LYS A 772 78.08 -40.47 7.78
C LYS A 772 78.60 -41.45 6.70
N ALA A 773 78.99 -40.96 5.55
CA ALA A 773 79.48 -41.79 4.44
C ALA A 773 80.91 -42.23 4.60
N LEU A 774 81.72 -41.64 5.48
CA LEU A 774 83.20 -41.98 5.71
C LEU A 774 83.34 -43.21 6.56
N LYS A 775 84.13 -44.17 6.12
CA LYS A 775 84.33 -45.49 6.76
C LYS A 775 85.66 -45.65 7.49
N GLY A 776 86.52 -44.66 7.64
CA GLY A 776 87.71 -44.67 8.54
C GLY A 776 89.09 -44.95 7.95
N SER A 777 89.33 -44.86 6.64
CA SER A 777 90.67 -44.90 6.02
C SER A 777 91.53 -43.69 6.49
N ALA A 778 92.82 -43.66 6.20
CA ALA A 778 93.73 -42.62 6.67
C ALA A 778 93.40 -41.24 6.03
N GLU A 779 92.92 -41.22 4.75
CA GLU A 779 92.50 -40.03 4.00
C GLU A 779 91.14 -39.56 4.50
N GLU A 780 90.29 -40.50 4.85
CA GLU A 780 88.94 -40.20 5.40
C GLU A 780 89.01 -39.58 6.83
N ARG A 781 90.01 -39.88 7.60
CA ARG A 781 90.24 -39.23 8.92
C ARG A 781 90.55 -37.72 8.76
N ALA A 782 91.43 -37.41 7.76
CA ALA A 782 91.73 -36.02 7.48
C ALA A 782 90.45 -35.20 6.99
N LEU A 783 89.60 -35.87 6.22
CA LEU A 783 88.33 -35.31 5.82
C LEU A 783 87.32 -35.14 6.98
N THR A 784 87.27 -36.15 7.88
CA THR A 784 86.48 -36.11 9.10
C THR A 784 86.89 -34.94 9.99
N GLN A 785 88.18 -34.77 10.20
CA GLN A 785 88.75 -33.68 11.00
C GLN A 785 88.41 -32.32 10.35
N ARG A 786 88.50 -32.18 9.03
CA ARG A 786 88.17 -30.99 8.29
C ARG A 786 86.67 -30.65 8.39
N TYR A 787 85.78 -31.62 8.17
CA TYR A 787 84.34 -31.44 8.27
C TYR A 787 83.91 -31.13 9.72
N THR A 788 84.52 -31.73 10.71
CA THR A 788 84.23 -31.42 12.12
C THR A 788 84.65 -29.99 12.44
N GLN A 789 85.83 -29.59 11.96
CA GLN A 789 86.26 -28.17 12.09
C GLN A 789 85.30 -27.21 11.45
N GLN A 790 84.83 -27.46 10.20
CA GLN A 790 83.86 -26.64 9.53
C GLN A 790 82.55 -26.57 10.28
N LEU A 791 81.99 -27.66 10.85
CA LEU A 791 80.84 -27.66 11.69
C LEU A 791 81.02 -26.81 12.95
N ASN A 792 82.19 -26.89 13.64
CA ASN A 792 82.51 -26.04 14.78
C ASN A 792 82.57 -24.54 14.42
N ASP A 793 83.19 -24.20 13.27
CA ASP A 793 83.26 -22.80 12.77
C ASP A 793 81.91 -22.29 12.45
N GLN A 794 81.03 -23.09 11.82
CA GLN A 794 79.62 -22.74 11.50
C GLN A 794 78.79 -22.61 12.76
N GLU A 795 78.94 -23.41 13.77
CA GLU A 795 78.25 -23.32 15.07
C GLU A 795 78.56 -21.97 15.74
N THR A 796 79.88 -21.60 15.76
CA THR A 796 80.33 -20.33 16.27
C THR A 796 79.79 -19.17 15.52
N ARG A 797 79.64 -19.32 14.18
CA ARG A 797 79.03 -18.30 13.35
C ARG A 797 77.50 -18.18 13.64
N LEU A 798 76.78 -19.31 13.81
CA LEU A 798 75.37 -19.31 14.18
C LEU A 798 75.16 -18.63 15.54
N GLU A 799 75.99 -18.85 16.55
CA GLU A 799 75.87 -18.12 17.82
C GLU A 799 76.10 -16.62 17.66
N ALA A 800 77.00 -16.18 16.79
CA ALA A 800 77.27 -14.81 16.52
C ALA A 800 76.06 -14.18 15.80
N ILE A 801 75.48 -14.83 14.76
CA ILE A 801 74.30 -14.38 14.03
C ILE A 801 73.06 -14.24 14.94
N GLN A 802 72.87 -15.18 15.88
CA GLN A 802 71.79 -15.13 16.84
C GLN A 802 71.86 -13.89 17.76
N ARG A 803 73.09 -13.53 18.21
CA ARG A 803 73.34 -12.31 18.98
C ARG A 803 73.08 -11.08 18.15
N GLU A 804 73.51 -11.07 16.84
CA GLU A 804 73.29 -10.00 15.87
C GLU A 804 71.77 -9.82 15.64
N LEU A 805 71.04 -10.96 15.44
CA LEU A 805 69.57 -10.92 15.20
C LEU A 805 68.82 -10.34 16.40
N THR A 806 69.18 -10.78 17.66
CA THR A 806 68.56 -10.24 18.87
C THR A 806 68.77 -8.73 18.98
N GLY A 807 70.00 -8.24 18.63
CA GLY A 807 70.32 -6.83 18.63
C GLY A 807 69.59 -6.06 17.55
N LEU A 808 69.47 -6.61 16.34
CA LEU A 808 68.71 -6.01 15.21
C LEU A 808 67.23 -5.95 15.49
N GLN A 809 66.64 -7.03 16.04
CA GLN A 809 65.24 -7.06 16.43
C GLN A 809 64.92 -5.98 17.48
N ALA A 810 65.77 -5.88 18.56
CA ALA A 810 65.59 -4.84 19.55
C ALA A 810 65.65 -3.39 18.96
N LYS A 811 66.58 -3.14 18.03
CA LYS A 811 66.67 -1.91 17.31
C LYS A 811 65.46 -1.62 16.42
N ARG A 812 64.98 -2.66 15.71
CA ARG A 812 63.82 -2.58 14.85
C ARG A 812 62.56 -2.27 15.67
N ASP A 813 62.34 -2.95 16.79
CA ASP A 813 61.20 -2.75 17.69
C ASP A 813 61.21 -1.34 18.29
N SER A 814 62.40 -0.82 18.67
CA SER A 814 62.54 0.55 19.14
C SER A 814 62.24 1.58 18.03
N ALA A 815 62.76 1.35 16.82
CA ALA A 815 62.48 2.22 15.67
C ALA A 815 61.01 2.21 15.29
N GLN A 816 60.34 1.03 15.36
CA GLN A 816 58.89 0.93 15.12
C GLN A 816 58.08 1.66 16.18
N GLN A 817 58.41 1.50 17.45
CA GLN A 817 57.74 2.26 18.53
C GLN A 817 57.88 3.77 18.38
N GLU A 818 59.02 4.23 17.90
CA GLU A 818 59.26 5.66 17.63
C GLU A 818 58.41 6.12 16.45
N LEU A 819 58.30 5.32 15.39
CA LEU A 819 57.43 5.57 14.24
C LEU A 819 55.98 5.67 14.66
N ASP A 820 55.46 4.72 15.44
CA ASP A 820 54.09 4.68 15.91
C ASP A 820 53.77 5.94 16.79
N LYS A 821 54.69 6.31 17.69
CA LYS A 821 54.55 7.54 18.49
C LYS A 821 54.57 8.79 17.64
N MET A 822 55.39 8.85 16.58
CA MET A 822 55.43 9.99 15.67
C MET A 822 54.08 10.12 14.93
N ILE A 823 53.52 9.02 14.47
CA ILE A 823 52.24 8.95 13.78
C ILE A 823 51.08 9.32 14.73
N GLU A 824 51.03 8.77 15.90
CA GLU A 824 49.93 8.98 16.89
C GLU A 824 49.89 10.41 17.41
N ASN A 825 51.07 10.99 17.72
CA ASN A 825 51.18 12.32 18.27
C ASN A 825 51.07 13.45 17.20
N LEU A 826 51.08 13.10 15.92
CA LEU A 826 50.96 14.11 14.85
C LEU A 826 49.54 14.65 14.81
N SER A 827 49.39 15.93 15.18
CA SER A 827 48.13 16.66 15.09
C SER A 827 48.42 18.01 14.42
N LEU A 828 47.94 18.16 13.20
CA LEU A 828 48.11 19.36 12.37
C LEU A 828 46.81 19.69 11.65
N GLU A 829 46.53 20.99 11.51
CA GLU A 829 45.36 21.46 10.77
C GLU A 829 45.79 22.63 9.87
N ALA A 830 45.45 22.57 8.58
CA ALA A 830 45.75 23.57 7.61
C ALA A 830 44.54 23.90 6.75
N THR A 831 44.24 25.19 6.54
CA THR A 831 43.35 25.69 5.51
C THR A 831 44.18 26.05 4.30
N LEU A 832 43.80 25.56 3.11
CA LEU A 832 44.61 25.65 1.87
C LEU A 832 43.98 26.62 0.87
#